data_6ad30e98b93b73694c7cb124218bec68
#
_entry.id   6ad30e98b93b73694c7cb124218bec68
#
_cell.length_a   1.000
_cell.length_b   1.000
_cell.length_c   1.000
_cell.angle_alpha   90.00
_cell.angle_beta   90.00
_cell.angle_gamma   90.00
#
_symmetry.space_group_name_H-M   'P 1'
#
loop_
_entity.id
_entity.type
_entity.pdbx_description
1 polymer ?
#
loop_
_entity_poly.entity_id
_entity_poly.type
_entity_poly.pdbx_seq_one_letter_code
_entity_poly.pdbx_strand_id
1 'polypeptide(L)'
;LDTDHMTISFQRRRLLQGAAASALVPFTGTLHAAASNRFAIGDHDFLLDGKPIQIRCGEMHFARVPREYWSHRLKTIKAMGLNAVCAYLFWNYHEWREGRYDWAAQRDAAEFCRLAQQEGLWVILRPGPYACAEWEMGGLPWWLLKHDGDAFLRTRDEAYLAPARRWLKEVGRVLGPQQVTHGGPILMVQVENEYGFFGDDVGYLRVLRQALLDAGFDVPLFQCNPTNAVARTHIPELFTVANFGSDPVAGFKALDAVQKGPRMCGEYYSGWFDTWGSPHRRGGVEGATKDIAAMLKANGSFSLYMAHGGTTFGLWGGCDRPFRPDTTSYDYDAPISEAGWIGEKFDAYRAAITPFLAPGEKLPDAPPRMPTMTIAPFALAESVPATSSLPARVIKDVSPKPIEQYDISRGLVSYRVVLPAGPAGIVEVARARDLAWIALDGKQIGTFDTRYRRYKVEVPARSKPAVFEILLYTIARVNFGVEIHDRKGIHGPVTFTPKGGAARPLENWEIRALDFDADGVLPALAFRKGRGKGAAFYRGSFDVARTGDTFLDMSAWGQGVVWINGRCLGRFWSIGPTQTMYLPGPWIRKGRNEVVVLDLTGPRGQGTPTISGLETPILDLLHRERDFPRPPSTARVQLDGVKPAHEGEFALGSQTQDVRFAAAATGRQFCLESLDAFDGKPYAAVAELSLLDKDGKTLDQSNWTIAWVDSEQATKEDGGALNAINGQNSDYWITADKAAYPHRLVIDLGRSMDVAGLRYVPRQGPDGTPGRIRRFRAYVGDTLVVEQ
;
A
#
# COMPACT_ATOMS: atom_id res chain seq x y z
N LEU A 1 -12.91 22.15 62.00
CA LEU A 1 -13.37 21.56 63.25
C LEU A 1 -13.41 20.03 63.04
N ASP A 2 -12.30 19.48 63.48
CA ASP A 2 -12.04 18.39 64.43
C ASP A 2 -12.42 16.97 63.91
N THR A 3 -11.41 16.20 63.55
CA THR A 3 -10.57 15.22 64.27
C THR A 3 -11.40 14.12 64.96
N ASP A 4 -11.21 12.86 64.63
CA ASP A 4 -10.41 11.98 65.46
C ASP A 4 -10.16 10.59 64.88
N HIS A 5 -8.96 10.12 65.14
CA HIS A 5 -8.36 8.84 64.97
C HIS A 5 -9.11 7.68 65.69
N MET A 6 -8.99 6.47 65.12
CA MET A 6 -8.57 5.33 65.96
C MET A 6 -8.14 4.09 65.17
N THR A 7 -6.87 3.77 65.38
CA THR A 7 -6.18 2.51 65.12
C THR A 7 -6.37 1.51 66.28
N ILE A 8 -6.45 0.24 66.00
CA ILE A 8 -6.05 -0.92 66.93
C ILE A 8 -6.11 -2.19 66.10
N SER A 9 -5.05 -2.87 65.73
CA SER A 9 -4.07 -3.68 66.42
C SER A 9 -4.41 -5.17 66.58
N PHE A 10 -3.58 -5.98 65.95
CA PHE A 10 -3.29 -7.42 66.15
C PHE A 10 -3.73 -8.09 67.45
N GLN A 11 -4.18 -9.34 67.32
CA GLN A 11 -3.64 -10.46 68.14
C GLN A 11 -3.90 -11.84 67.56
N ARG A 12 -2.86 -12.65 67.55
CA ARG A 12 -2.81 -14.14 67.37
C ARG A 12 -3.31 -14.81 68.64
N ARG A 13 -3.94 -16.02 68.50
CA ARG A 13 -3.66 -17.18 69.40
C ARG A 13 -4.13 -18.50 68.85
N ARG A 14 -3.36 -19.50 69.18
CA ARG A 14 -3.34 -20.92 68.80
C ARG A 14 -4.24 -21.79 69.69
N LEU A 15 -4.42 -23.07 69.17
CA LEU A 15 -4.60 -24.38 69.82
C LEU A 15 -6.07 -24.79 70.12
N LEU A 16 -6.57 -25.96 69.78
CA LEU A 16 -6.15 -27.31 70.15
C LEU A 16 -6.96 -28.40 69.42
N GLN A 17 -6.38 -29.55 69.33
CA GLN A 17 -6.73 -30.83 68.77
C GLN A 17 -8.08 -31.41 69.20
N GLY A 18 -8.70 -32.18 68.29
CA GLY A 18 -9.70 -33.15 68.54
C GLY A 18 -9.83 -34.13 67.39
N ALA A 19 -9.28 -35.34 67.59
CA ALA A 19 -9.36 -36.47 66.69
C ALA A 19 -10.75 -37.12 66.70
N ALA A 20 -11.31 -37.41 65.54
CA ALA A 20 -12.27 -38.50 65.36
C ALA A 20 -12.17 -39.06 63.93
N ALA A 21 -12.16 -40.39 63.91
CA ALA A 21 -11.83 -41.19 62.72
C ALA A 21 -13.02 -41.42 61.75
N SER A 22 -12.64 -41.75 60.52
CA SER A 22 -13.26 -42.68 59.57
C SER A 22 -14.42 -42.20 58.69
N ALA A 23 -14.12 -41.95 57.46
CA ALA A 23 -14.75 -42.63 56.32
C ALA A 23 -13.90 -42.36 55.04
N LEU A 24 -13.23 -43.39 54.56
CA LEU A 24 -12.60 -43.41 53.23
C LEU A 24 -13.71 -43.41 52.15
N VAL A 25 -13.90 -42.27 51.49
CA VAL A 25 -14.55 -42.21 50.19
C VAL A 25 -13.43 -42.00 49.18
N PRO A 26 -13.28 -42.86 48.18
CA PRO A 26 -12.28 -42.57 47.14
C PRO A 26 -12.75 -41.38 46.32
N PHE A 27 -12.19 -40.19 46.57
CA PHE A 27 -12.26 -39.09 45.66
C PHE A 27 -11.39 -39.50 44.46
N THR A 28 -12.01 -40.02 43.42
CA THR A 28 -11.43 -40.03 42.09
C THR A 28 -11.38 -38.57 41.61
N GLY A 29 -10.39 -37.86 42.10
CA GLY A 29 -9.96 -36.59 41.51
C GLY A 29 -9.53 -36.90 40.09
N THR A 30 -10.32 -36.57 39.10
CA THR A 30 -9.86 -36.36 37.76
C THR A 30 -8.78 -35.30 37.84
N LEU A 31 -7.53 -35.71 37.81
CA LEU A 31 -6.43 -34.89 37.46
C LEU A 31 -6.83 -34.25 36.11
N HIS A 32 -7.23 -32.98 36.15
CA HIS A 32 -7.20 -32.16 34.97
C HIS A 32 -5.76 -32.17 34.53
N ALA A 33 -5.42 -33.00 33.55
CA ALA A 33 -4.18 -32.83 32.80
C ALA A 33 -4.10 -31.36 32.42
N ALA A 34 -3.02 -30.72 32.81
CA ALA A 34 -2.71 -29.38 32.31
C ALA A 34 -2.97 -29.40 30.81
N ALA A 35 -3.77 -28.47 30.31
CA ALA A 35 -4.11 -28.38 28.89
C ALA A 35 -2.79 -28.42 28.15
N SER A 36 -2.52 -29.52 27.43
CA SER A 36 -1.36 -29.59 26.56
C SER A 36 -1.48 -28.44 25.58
N ASN A 37 -0.45 -27.62 25.43
CA ASN A 37 -0.42 -26.59 24.40
C ASN A 37 -0.72 -27.29 23.08
N ARG A 38 -1.91 -27.09 22.54
CA ARG A 38 -2.36 -27.78 21.32
C ARG A 38 -1.44 -27.50 20.15
N PHE A 39 -0.87 -26.28 20.05
CA PHE A 39 0.12 -25.90 19.02
C PHE A 39 1.40 -25.41 19.70
N ALA A 40 2.55 -25.89 19.22
CA ALA A 40 3.86 -25.51 19.74
C ALA A 40 4.91 -25.50 18.63
N ILE A 41 5.99 -24.74 18.87
CA ILE A 41 7.19 -24.72 18.06
C ILE A 41 8.16 -25.73 18.68
N GLY A 42 8.40 -26.85 18.01
CA GLY A 42 9.34 -27.87 18.43
C GLY A 42 10.76 -27.62 17.92
N ASP A 43 11.67 -28.56 18.21
CA ASP A 43 13.09 -28.43 17.82
C ASP A 43 13.33 -28.52 16.31
N HIS A 44 12.44 -29.18 15.59
CA HIS A 44 12.53 -29.37 14.13
C HIS A 44 11.22 -29.16 13.38
N ASP A 45 10.10 -29.28 14.07
CA ASP A 45 8.75 -29.28 13.50
C ASP A 45 7.84 -28.35 14.28
N PHE A 46 6.81 -27.83 13.61
CA PHE A 46 5.61 -27.39 14.32
C PHE A 46 4.88 -28.61 14.86
N LEU A 47 4.35 -28.49 16.04
CA LEU A 47 3.62 -29.56 16.72
C LEU A 47 2.15 -29.17 16.94
N LEU A 48 1.22 -30.05 16.55
CA LEU A 48 -0.19 -29.91 16.86
C LEU A 48 -0.64 -31.13 17.65
N ASP A 49 -1.13 -30.92 18.87
CA ASP A 49 -1.44 -31.99 19.82
C ASP A 49 -0.26 -32.98 19.99
N GLY A 50 0.95 -32.43 20.02
CA GLY A 50 2.21 -33.20 20.17
C GLY A 50 2.67 -33.93 18.90
N LYS A 51 1.96 -33.81 17.78
CA LYS A 51 2.35 -34.43 16.51
C LYS A 51 2.91 -33.42 15.54
N PRO A 52 3.95 -33.79 14.77
CA PRO A 52 4.47 -32.92 13.71
C PRO A 52 3.39 -32.50 12.71
N ILE A 53 3.37 -31.21 12.35
CA ILE A 53 2.52 -30.65 11.31
C ILE A 53 3.34 -29.75 10.41
N GLN A 54 3.21 -29.93 9.10
CA GLN A 54 3.73 -29.00 8.10
C GLN A 54 2.65 -28.00 7.72
N ILE A 55 2.91 -26.72 7.90
CA ILE A 55 1.94 -25.65 7.62
C ILE A 55 2.04 -25.30 6.13
N ARG A 56 0.94 -25.51 5.44
CA ARG A 56 0.73 -25.08 4.05
C ARG A 56 -0.34 -23.98 4.09
N CYS A 57 0.10 -22.75 4.28
CA CYS A 57 -0.78 -21.59 4.45
C CYS A 57 -1.00 -20.86 3.14
N GLY A 58 -2.10 -20.13 3.03
CA GLY A 58 -2.36 -19.19 1.95
C GLY A 58 -3.00 -17.90 2.45
N GLU A 59 -2.55 -16.80 1.89
CA GLU A 59 -3.03 -15.49 2.24
C GLU A 59 -4.32 -15.16 1.48
N MET A 60 -5.35 -14.83 2.23
CA MET A 60 -6.62 -14.33 1.72
C MET A 60 -7.07 -13.18 2.62
N HIS A 61 -7.01 -11.96 2.11
CA HIS A 61 -7.48 -10.81 2.85
C HIS A 61 -9.01 -10.77 2.83
N PHE A 62 -9.66 -11.17 3.92
CA PHE A 62 -11.12 -11.22 4.01
C PHE A 62 -11.77 -9.85 3.72
N ALA A 63 -11.07 -8.75 3.99
CA ALA A 63 -11.51 -7.40 3.65
C ALA A 63 -11.61 -7.15 2.14
N ARG A 64 -10.88 -7.92 1.30
CA ARG A 64 -10.86 -7.86 -0.16
C ARG A 64 -11.79 -8.84 -0.86
N VAL A 65 -12.53 -9.64 -0.09
CA VAL A 65 -13.44 -10.66 -0.62
C VAL A 65 -14.82 -10.41 -0.02
N PRO A 66 -15.90 -10.34 -0.82
CA PRO A 66 -17.25 -10.19 -0.27
C PRO A 66 -17.54 -11.26 0.78
N ARG A 67 -18.13 -10.85 1.93
CA ARG A 67 -18.42 -11.76 3.04
C ARG A 67 -19.19 -13.01 2.59
N GLU A 68 -20.13 -12.83 1.67
CA GLU A 68 -20.98 -13.88 1.12
C GLU A 68 -20.17 -14.96 0.38
N TYR A 69 -18.95 -14.64 -0.01
CA TYR A 69 -18.05 -15.54 -0.72
C TYR A 69 -16.95 -16.17 0.16
N TRP A 70 -16.81 -15.79 1.42
CA TRP A 70 -15.72 -16.29 2.29
C TRP A 70 -15.67 -17.82 2.33
N SER A 71 -16.80 -18.52 2.64
CA SER A 71 -16.81 -19.99 2.69
C SER A 71 -16.43 -20.60 1.34
N HIS A 72 -16.93 -20.07 0.22
CA HIS A 72 -16.55 -20.55 -1.11
C HIS A 72 -15.05 -20.44 -1.34
N ARG A 73 -14.44 -19.29 -1.03
CA ARG A 73 -13.00 -19.07 -1.22
C ARG A 73 -12.15 -19.92 -0.29
N LEU A 74 -12.58 -20.12 0.96
CA LEU A 74 -11.91 -21.02 1.91
C LEU A 74 -11.94 -22.48 1.42
N LYS A 75 -13.05 -22.96 0.86
CA LYS A 75 -13.13 -24.27 0.20
C LYS A 75 -12.17 -24.37 -0.98
N THR A 76 -12.03 -23.31 -1.78
CA THR A 76 -11.08 -23.27 -2.90
C THR A 76 -9.63 -23.35 -2.40
N ILE A 77 -9.30 -22.61 -1.33
CA ILE A 77 -7.98 -22.66 -0.67
C ILE A 77 -7.69 -24.08 -0.18
N LYS A 78 -8.66 -24.72 0.50
CA LYS A 78 -8.54 -26.10 0.94
C LYS A 78 -8.32 -27.07 -0.21
N ALA A 79 -9.05 -26.88 -1.32
CA ALA A 79 -8.94 -27.70 -2.51
C ALA A 79 -7.57 -27.58 -3.18
N MET A 80 -6.87 -26.46 -3.07
CA MET A 80 -5.50 -26.30 -3.56
C MET A 80 -4.47 -27.13 -2.76
N GLY A 81 -4.83 -27.63 -1.59
CA GLY A 81 -3.95 -28.44 -0.74
C GLY A 81 -3.41 -27.68 0.48
N LEU A 82 -3.91 -26.49 0.73
CA LEU A 82 -3.53 -25.71 1.90
C LEU A 82 -4.31 -26.21 3.14
N ASN A 83 -3.67 -26.14 4.30
CA ASN A 83 -4.26 -26.55 5.58
C ASN A 83 -4.41 -25.38 6.55
N ALA A 84 -3.98 -24.18 6.14
CA ALA A 84 -4.13 -22.96 6.90
C ALA A 84 -4.45 -21.78 5.98
N VAL A 85 -5.05 -20.73 6.55
CA VAL A 85 -5.26 -19.44 5.91
C VAL A 85 -4.71 -18.35 6.81
N CYS A 86 -4.13 -17.31 6.19
CA CYS A 86 -3.67 -16.15 6.92
C CYS A 86 -4.77 -15.09 7.00
N ALA A 87 -5.05 -14.61 8.21
CA ALA A 87 -6.01 -13.54 8.46
C ALA A 87 -5.28 -12.24 8.80
N TYR A 88 -5.32 -11.27 7.88
CA TYR A 88 -4.82 -9.92 8.10
C TYR A 88 -5.89 -9.03 8.73
N LEU A 89 -5.49 -8.28 9.74
CA LEU A 89 -6.30 -7.18 10.27
C LEU A 89 -5.65 -5.85 9.83
N PHE A 90 -6.44 -5.00 9.25
CA PHE A 90 -6.05 -3.63 8.96
C PHE A 90 -6.64 -2.73 10.06
N TRP A 91 -5.81 -2.19 10.90
CA TRP A 91 -6.27 -1.42 12.05
C TRP A 91 -7.24 -0.30 11.64
N ASN A 92 -6.92 0.47 10.59
CA ASN A 92 -7.81 1.53 10.09
C ASN A 92 -9.15 1.02 9.54
N TYR A 93 -9.24 -0.24 9.12
CA TYR A 93 -10.48 -0.85 8.65
C TYR A 93 -11.45 -1.10 9.79
N HIS A 94 -10.93 -1.40 10.97
CA HIS A 94 -11.70 -1.63 12.19
C HIS A 94 -11.83 -0.40 13.06
N GLU A 95 -10.91 0.58 13.00
CA GLU A 95 -10.92 1.81 13.78
C GLU A 95 -10.69 3.04 12.89
N TRP A 96 -11.65 3.36 12.04
CA TRP A 96 -11.57 4.53 11.16
C TRP A 96 -11.61 5.87 11.91
N ARG A 97 -12.33 5.93 13.02
CA ARG A 97 -12.38 7.05 13.96
C ARG A 97 -11.85 6.58 15.31
N GLU A 98 -10.97 7.34 15.90
CA GLU A 98 -10.31 6.99 17.15
C GLU A 98 -11.32 6.55 18.23
N GLY A 99 -11.07 5.39 18.84
CA GLY A 99 -11.92 4.80 19.90
C GLY A 99 -13.23 4.19 19.39
N ARG A 100 -13.49 4.13 18.08
CA ARG A 100 -14.70 3.53 17.51
C ARG A 100 -14.34 2.31 16.66
N TYR A 101 -14.52 1.15 17.26
CA TYR A 101 -14.22 -0.13 16.62
C TYR A 101 -15.45 -0.70 15.91
N ASP A 102 -15.24 -1.26 14.72
CA ASP A 102 -16.26 -1.94 13.93
C ASP A 102 -15.81 -3.36 13.59
N TRP A 103 -16.57 -4.34 14.09
CA TRP A 103 -16.37 -5.78 13.86
C TRP A 103 -17.60 -6.43 13.22
N ALA A 104 -18.47 -5.64 12.60
CA ALA A 104 -19.71 -6.15 12.01
C ALA A 104 -19.58 -6.41 10.52
N ALA A 105 -20.47 -7.23 9.97
CA ALA A 105 -20.63 -7.51 8.56
C ALA A 105 -19.30 -7.89 7.87
N GLN A 106 -18.83 -7.07 6.91
CA GLN A 106 -17.60 -7.31 6.16
C GLN A 106 -16.33 -7.23 7.05
N ARG A 107 -16.44 -6.68 8.26
CA ARG A 107 -15.35 -6.53 9.24
C ARG A 107 -15.32 -7.61 10.32
N ASP A 108 -16.18 -8.63 10.24
CA ASP A 108 -16.32 -9.68 11.24
C ASP A 108 -15.20 -10.75 11.11
N ALA A 109 -14.01 -10.41 11.65
CA ALA A 109 -12.84 -11.29 11.61
C ALA A 109 -13.05 -12.57 12.44
N ALA A 110 -13.87 -12.53 13.51
CA ALA A 110 -14.17 -13.72 14.30
C ALA A 110 -15.00 -14.72 13.49
N GLU A 111 -15.98 -14.24 12.72
CA GLU A 111 -16.75 -15.07 11.80
C GLU A 111 -15.87 -15.65 10.68
N PHE A 112 -14.90 -14.87 10.14
CA PHE A 112 -13.95 -15.41 9.17
C PHE A 112 -13.14 -16.56 9.75
N CYS A 113 -12.62 -16.44 10.98
CA CYS A 113 -11.90 -17.51 11.67
C CYS A 113 -12.80 -18.72 11.88
N ARG A 114 -14.06 -18.52 12.30
CA ARG A 114 -15.04 -19.61 12.49
C ARG A 114 -15.34 -20.34 11.18
N LEU A 115 -15.48 -19.62 10.07
CA LEU A 115 -15.68 -20.22 8.75
C LEU A 115 -14.44 -21.00 8.30
N ALA A 116 -13.23 -20.47 8.52
CA ALA A 116 -11.99 -21.20 8.24
C ALA A 116 -11.94 -22.52 9.01
N GLN A 117 -12.29 -22.52 10.31
CA GLN A 117 -12.37 -23.74 11.13
C GLN A 117 -13.41 -24.73 10.60
N GLN A 118 -14.57 -24.26 10.18
CA GLN A 118 -15.62 -25.11 9.59
C GLN A 118 -15.16 -25.81 8.31
N GLU A 119 -14.36 -25.13 7.50
CA GLU A 119 -13.77 -25.69 6.27
C GLU A 119 -12.52 -26.54 6.57
N GLY A 120 -12.17 -26.71 7.85
CA GLY A 120 -11.00 -27.48 8.28
C GLY A 120 -9.67 -26.81 7.95
N LEU A 121 -9.62 -25.50 8.02
CA LEU A 121 -8.42 -24.68 7.87
C LEU A 121 -8.02 -24.09 9.24
N TRP A 122 -6.74 -24.14 9.53
CA TRP A 122 -6.15 -23.37 10.62
C TRP A 122 -6.00 -21.90 10.22
N VAL A 123 -5.77 -21.05 11.21
CA VAL A 123 -5.57 -19.61 10.99
C VAL A 123 -4.23 -19.17 11.55
N ILE A 124 -3.49 -18.40 10.76
CA ILE A 124 -2.36 -17.58 11.20
C ILE A 124 -2.88 -16.14 11.27
N LEU A 125 -2.84 -15.52 12.46
CA LEU A 125 -3.35 -14.19 12.66
C LEU A 125 -2.23 -13.14 12.51
N ARG A 126 -2.48 -12.10 11.70
CA ARG A 126 -1.56 -10.98 11.51
C ARG A 126 -2.27 -9.66 11.88
N PRO A 127 -2.24 -9.26 13.18
CA PRO A 127 -3.02 -8.13 13.68
C PRO A 127 -2.37 -6.76 13.50
N GLY A 128 -1.17 -6.69 12.96
CA GLY A 128 -0.38 -5.48 12.86
C GLY A 128 0.33 -5.09 14.18
N PRO A 129 0.37 -3.82 14.57
CA PRO A 129 -0.43 -2.64 14.14
C PRO A 129 -0.26 -2.19 12.69
N TYR A 130 0.93 -2.33 12.12
CA TYR A 130 1.22 -2.11 10.72
C TYR A 130 1.15 -3.44 9.95
N ALA A 131 0.52 -3.44 8.78
CA ALA A 131 0.28 -4.62 7.96
C ALA A 131 0.85 -4.54 6.55
N CYS A 132 1.19 -3.37 6.02
CA CYS A 132 1.57 -3.13 4.62
C CYS A 132 0.44 -3.48 3.64
N ALA A 133 0.60 -4.56 2.89
CA ALA A 133 -0.43 -5.24 2.08
C ALA A 133 -1.11 -4.37 1.02
N GLU A 134 -0.43 -3.36 0.49
CA GLU A 134 -0.97 -2.40 -0.50
C GLU A 134 -2.35 -1.85 -0.06
N TRP A 135 -2.44 -1.62 1.24
CA TRP A 135 -3.62 -1.09 1.91
C TRP A 135 -3.35 0.34 2.39
N GLU A 136 -4.38 1.19 2.36
CA GLU A 136 -4.32 2.58 2.82
C GLU A 136 -3.46 2.73 4.07
N MET A 137 -2.33 3.48 3.98
CA MET A 137 -1.38 3.74 5.07
C MET A 137 -0.82 2.46 5.74
N GLY A 138 -0.75 1.33 5.01
CA GLY A 138 -0.31 0.05 5.56
C GLY A 138 -1.18 -0.48 6.69
N GLY A 139 -2.45 -0.10 6.74
CA GLY A 139 -3.41 -0.45 7.78
C GLY A 139 -3.43 0.49 8.97
N LEU A 140 -2.52 1.46 9.05
CA LEU A 140 -2.51 2.43 10.15
C LEU A 140 -3.64 3.46 10.01
N PRO A 141 -4.27 3.90 11.11
CA PRO A 141 -5.32 4.91 11.06
C PRO A 141 -4.82 6.31 10.68
N TRP A 142 -5.54 6.96 9.78
CA TRP A 142 -5.23 8.30 9.31
C TRP A 142 -5.18 9.37 10.43
N TRP A 143 -5.96 9.20 11.48
CA TRP A 143 -6.02 10.14 12.60
C TRP A 143 -4.73 10.18 13.43
N LEU A 144 -3.85 9.18 13.33
CA LEU A 144 -2.49 9.26 13.87
C LEU A 144 -1.71 10.44 13.29
N LEU A 145 -1.95 10.77 12.01
CA LEU A 145 -1.27 11.87 11.32
C LEU A 145 -1.75 13.26 11.73
N LYS A 146 -2.72 13.38 12.66
CA LYS A 146 -3.05 14.65 13.34
C LYS A 146 -1.90 15.10 14.26
N HIS A 147 -1.10 14.16 14.74
CA HIS A 147 0.10 14.48 15.51
C HIS A 147 1.15 15.14 14.60
N ASP A 148 1.67 16.28 15.01
CA ASP A 148 2.58 17.10 14.20
C ASP A 148 4.02 16.56 14.10
N GLY A 149 4.37 15.54 14.91
CA GLY A 149 5.69 14.93 14.90
C GLY A 149 6.05 14.29 13.57
N ASP A 150 7.30 14.39 13.18
CA ASP A 150 7.87 13.65 12.06
C ASP A 150 8.44 12.31 12.55
N ALA A 151 8.34 11.27 11.70
CA ALA A 151 8.97 9.96 11.90
C ALA A 151 8.62 9.25 13.23
N PHE A 152 7.40 9.43 13.78
CA PHE A 152 6.97 8.81 15.03
C PHE A 152 6.25 7.45 14.84
N LEU A 153 5.69 7.18 13.66
CA LEU A 153 5.01 5.93 13.35
C LEU A 153 6.00 4.75 13.37
N ARG A 154 5.57 3.60 13.89
CA ARG A 154 6.37 2.38 14.02
C ARG A 154 7.65 2.58 14.85
N THR A 155 7.56 3.42 15.88
CA THR A 155 8.65 3.69 16.85
C THR A 155 8.16 3.51 18.28
N ARG A 156 9.03 3.79 19.27
CA ARG A 156 8.65 3.81 20.68
C ARG A 156 8.03 5.13 21.17
N ASP A 157 7.66 6.01 20.27
CA ASP A 157 6.93 7.22 20.61
C ASP A 157 5.54 6.87 21.14
N GLU A 158 5.15 7.44 22.28
CA GLU A 158 3.86 7.16 22.91
C GLU A 158 2.67 7.72 22.10
N ALA A 159 2.87 8.72 21.25
CA ALA A 159 1.84 9.14 20.30
C ALA A 159 1.42 8.02 19.34
N TYR A 160 2.32 7.06 19.11
CA TYR A 160 2.04 5.85 18.33
C TYR A 160 1.78 4.62 19.21
N LEU A 161 2.62 4.40 20.26
CA LEU A 161 2.51 3.16 21.04
C LEU A 161 1.25 3.09 21.89
N ALA A 162 0.78 4.20 22.47
CA ALA A 162 -0.40 4.16 23.30
C ALA A 162 -1.66 3.75 22.51
N PRO A 163 -1.97 4.33 21.33
CA PRO A 163 -3.07 3.85 20.49
C PRO A 163 -2.82 2.43 19.95
N ALA A 164 -1.58 2.06 19.60
CA ALA A 164 -1.27 0.71 19.12
C ALA A 164 -1.56 -0.36 20.19
N ARG A 165 -1.21 -0.11 21.46
CA ARG A 165 -1.56 -1.02 22.56
C ARG A 165 -3.07 -1.13 22.75
N ARG A 166 -3.83 -0.02 22.59
CA ARG A 166 -5.30 -0.06 22.64
C ARG A 166 -5.87 -0.93 21.54
N TRP A 167 -5.34 -0.80 20.32
CA TRP A 167 -5.71 -1.64 19.20
C TRP A 167 -5.45 -3.12 19.49
N LEU A 168 -4.24 -3.51 19.89
CA LEU A 168 -3.89 -4.90 20.17
C LEU A 168 -4.74 -5.49 21.31
N LYS A 169 -5.04 -4.68 22.34
CA LYS A 169 -5.96 -5.08 23.41
C LYS A 169 -7.38 -5.38 22.87
N GLU A 170 -7.87 -4.54 21.95
CA GLU A 170 -9.17 -4.75 21.33
C GLU A 170 -9.17 -5.99 20.44
N VAL A 171 -8.09 -6.24 19.70
CA VAL A 171 -7.92 -7.48 18.92
C VAL A 171 -7.98 -8.71 19.86
N GLY A 172 -7.27 -8.67 20.99
CA GLY A 172 -7.31 -9.77 21.98
C GLY A 172 -8.70 -10.01 22.53
N ARG A 173 -9.48 -8.95 22.80
CA ARG A 173 -10.87 -9.06 23.23
C ARG A 173 -11.75 -9.81 22.23
N VAL A 174 -11.55 -9.57 20.91
CA VAL A 174 -12.39 -10.14 19.85
C VAL A 174 -11.89 -11.52 19.41
N LEU A 175 -10.58 -11.68 19.22
CA LEU A 175 -9.98 -12.87 18.61
C LEU A 175 -9.24 -13.76 19.60
N GLY A 176 -9.00 -13.33 20.83
CA GLY A 176 -8.46 -14.18 21.88
C GLY A 176 -9.25 -15.49 22.08
N PRO A 177 -10.59 -15.49 22.08
CA PRO A 177 -11.38 -16.71 22.15
C PRO A 177 -11.23 -17.67 20.95
N GLN A 178 -10.66 -17.20 19.84
CA GLN A 178 -10.44 -18.00 18.62
C GLN A 178 -9.10 -18.75 18.61
N GLN A 179 -8.31 -18.65 19.65
CA GLN A 179 -7.03 -19.36 19.76
C GLN A 179 -7.23 -20.87 19.86
N VAL A 180 -6.29 -21.64 19.36
CA VAL A 180 -6.35 -23.12 19.41
C VAL A 180 -6.36 -23.64 20.84
N THR A 181 -5.75 -22.93 21.76
CA THR A 181 -5.80 -23.21 23.22
C THR A 181 -7.20 -23.09 23.80
N HIS A 182 -8.07 -22.30 23.16
CA HIS A 182 -9.48 -22.11 23.53
C HIS A 182 -10.45 -22.87 22.60
N GLY A 183 -9.92 -23.75 21.73
CA GLY A 183 -10.72 -24.54 20.78
C GLY A 183 -11.02 -23.88 19.44
N GLY A 184 -10.47 -22.70 19.18
CA GLY A 184 -10.55 -22.01 17.89
C GLY A 184 -9.48 -22.46 16.91
N PRO A 185 -9.41 -21.83 15.72
CA PRO A 185 -8.47 -22.22 14.67
C PRO A 185 -7.12 -21.47 14.69
N ILE A 186 -6.93 -20.43 15.50
CA ILE A 186 -5.71 -19.60 15.48
C ILE A 186 -4.54 -20.37 16.11
N LEU A 187 -3.51 -20.68 15.30
CA LEU A 187 -2.31 -21.40 15.71
C LEU A 187 -1.23 -20.47 16.28
N MET A 188 -1.00 -19.33 15.65
CA MET A 188 0.04 -18.37 16.04
C MET A 188 -0.32 -16.96 15.59
N VAL A 189 0.31 -15.96 16.21
CA VAL A 189 0.02 -14.54 16.01
C VAL A 189 1.30 -13.78 15.66
N GLN A 190 1.25 -12.99 14.59
CA GLN A 190 2.37 -12.16 14.18
C GLN A 190 2.47 -10.87 14.99
N VAL A 191 3.69 -10.48 15.28
CA VAL A 191 4.06 -9.19 15.86
C VAL A 191 4.59 -8.30 14.75
N GLU A 192 3.92 -7.17 14.49
CA GLU A 192 4.31 -6.21 13.47
C GLU A 192 4.30 -6.78 12.03
N ASN A 193 4.94 -6.16 11.07
CA ASN A 193 5.15 -6.68 9.72
C ASN A 193 6.42 -6.11 9.09
N GLU A 194 7.34 -6.99 8.72
CA GLU A 194 8.58 -6.68 7.98
C GLU A 194 9.34 -5.48 8.54
N TYR A 195 9.41 -5.40 9.88
CA TYR A 195 10.02 -4.24 10.53
C TYR A 195 11.47 -4.01 10.10
N GLY A 196 12.16 -5.07 9.69
CA GLY A 196 13.52 -5.00 9.18
C GLY A 196 13.71 -4.14 7.93
N PHE A 197 12.66 -3.85 7.14
CA PHE A 197 12.72 -2.86 6.06
C PHE A 197 12.56 -1.43 6.55
N PHE A 198 11.94 -1.23 7.71
CA PHE A 198 11.64 0.09 8.24
C PHE A 198 12.66 0.56 9.27
N GLY A 199 13.05 -0.33 10.17
CA GLY A 199 13.93 0.01 11.28
C GLY A 199 14.66 -1.20 11.87
N ASP A 200 15.35 -0.98 13.00
CA ASP A 200 16.13 -1.98 13.73
C ASP A 200 15.94 -1.90 15.26
N ASP A 201 14.96 -1.13 15.75
CA ASP A 201 14.67 -1.00 17.17
C ASP A 201 13.95 -2.24 17.72
N VAL A 202 14.72 -3.26 18.11
CA VAL A 202 14.17 -4.47 18.73
C VAL A 202 13.42 -4.20 20.05
N GLY A 203 13.66 -3.06 20.70
CA GLY A 203 12.89 -2.63 21.87
C GLY A 203 11.44 -2.34 21.52
N TYR A 204 11.19 -1.76 20.34
CA TYR A 204 9.85 -1.56 19.80
C TYR A 204 9.10 -2.90 19.61
N LEU A 205 9.76 -3.90 19.01
CA LEU A 205 9.15 -5.22 18.80
C LEU A 205 8.81 -5.91 20.12
N ARG A 206 9.67 -5.77 21.17
CA ARG A 206 9.39 -6.31 22.50
C ARG A 206 8.18 -5.65 23.15
N VAL A 207 7.99 -4.35 22.95
CA VAL A 207 6.79 -3.65 23.44
C VAL A 207 5.52 -4.18 22.79
N LEU A 208 5.52 -4.40 21.47
CA LEU A 208 4.37 -4.96 20.77
C LEU A 208 4.11 -6.42 21.15
N ARG A 209 5.18 -7.22 21.31
CA ARG A 209 5.07 -8.59 21.83
C ARG A 209 4.38 -8.60 23.19
N GLN A 210 4.83 -7.76 24.13
CA GLN A 210 4.23 -7.69 25.46
C GLN A 210 2.77 -7.25 25.38
N ALA A 211 2.43 -6.29 24.51
CA ALA A 211 1.06 -5.85 24.32
C ALA A 211 0.12 -6.96 23.84
N LEU A 212 0.59 -7.88 23.00
CA LEU A 212 -0.18 -9.07 22.59
C LEU A 212 -0.37 -10.08 23.73
N LEU A 213 0.68 -10.31 24.53
CA LEU A 213 0.56 -11.14 25.73
C LEU A 213 -0.44 -10.55 26.74
N ASP A 214 -0.35 -9.25 26.97
CA ASP A 214 -1.27 -8.52 27.87
C ASP A 214 -2.71 -8.50 27.33
N ALA A 215 -2.87 -8.62 26.01
CA ALA A 215 -4.17 -8.76 25.34
C ALA A 215 -4.78 -10.17 25.45
N GLY A 216 -4.05 -11.13 26.04
CA GLY A 216 -4.52 -12.49 26.29
C GLY A 216 -4.20 -13.51 25.19
N PHE A 217 -3.22 -13.22 24.33
CA PHE A 217 -2.73 -14.23 23.39
C PHE A 217 -1.72 -15.16 24.11
N ASP A 218 -2.03 -16.46 24.11
CA ASP A 218 -1.23 -17.53 24.73
C ASP A 218 -0.67 -18.54 23.71
N VAL A 219 -1.01 -18.41 22.42
CA VAL A 219 -0.39 -19.15 21.33
C VAL A 219 0.98 -18.55 20.98
N PRO A 220 1.87 -19.29 20.27
CA PRO A 220 3.17 -18.76 19.86
C PRO A 220 3.07 -17.44 19.10
N LEU A 221 3.92 -16.48 19.47
CA LEU A 221 4.08 -15.21 18.76
C LEU A 221 5.28 -15.31 17.82
N PHE A 222 5.16 -14.72 16.64
CA PHE A 222 6.23 -14.74 15.64
C PHE A 222 6.39 -13.38 14.94
N GLN A 223 7.52 -13.21 14.26
CA GLN A 223 7.77 -12.06 13.37
C GLN A 223 8.15 -12.55 11.97
N CYS A 224 7.86 -11.73 10.96
CA CYS A 224 8.32 -11.96 9.60
C CYS A 224 9.27 -10.85 9.13
N ASN A 225 10.27 -11.21 8.33
CA ASN A 225 11.17 -10.26 7.70
C ASN A 225 11.65 -10.78 6.35
N PRO A 226 12.02 -9.91 5.39
CA PRO A 226 12.70 -10.35 4.19
C PRO A 226 14.03 -11.03 4.54
N THR A 227 14.46 -11.96 3.72
CA THR A 227 15.66 -12.80 3.93
C THR A 227 16.90 -11.99 4.37
N ASN A 228 17.13 -10.83 3.76
CA ASN A 228 18.29 -9.96 4.05
C ASN A 228 18.16 -9.14 5.34
N ALA A 229 16.99 -9.11 5.96
CA ALA A 229 16.74 -8.37 7.21
C ALA A 229 16.46 -9.28 8.41
N VAL A 230 16.36 -10.60 8.22
CA VAL A 230 16.08 -11.56 9.29
C VAL A 230 17.01 -11.38 10.48
N ALA A 231 18.31 -11.31 10.27
CA ALA A 231 19.30 -11.18 11.36
C ALA A 231 19.26 -9.82 12.07
N ARG A 232 18.87 -8.75 11.36
CA ARG A 232 18.90 -7.38 11.88
C ARG A 232 17.89 -7.12 12.99
N THR A 233 16.73 -7.76 12.89
CA THR A 233 15.61 -7.54 13.81
C THR A 233 15.19 -8.81 14.56
N HIS A 234 16.00 -9.87 14.49
CA HIS A 234 15.74 -11.09 15.27
C HIS A 234 15.80 -10.82 16.76
N ILE A 235 14.80 -11.30 17.51
CA ILE A 235 14.79 -11.36 18.96
C ILE A 235 14.46 -12.79 19.40
N PRO A 236 15.19 -13.37 20.35
CA PRO A 236 15.00 -14.78 20.74
C PRO A 236 13.61 -15.11 21.29
N GLU A 237 12.90 -14.09 21.76
CA GLU A 237 11.57 -14.23 22.34
C GLU A 237 10.45 -14.36 21.29
N LEU A 238 10.77 -14.21 20.00
CA LEU A 238 9.83 -14.38 18.88
C LEU A 238 10.36 -15.40 17.89
N PHE A 239 9.51 -16.33 17.51
CA PHE A 239 9.80 -17.18 16.37
C PHE A 239 9.89 -16.33 15.10
N THR A 240 10.87 -16.58 14.25
CA THR A 240 11.11 -15.77 13.05
C THR A 240 10.81 -16.58 11.80
N VAL A 241 10.07 -15.99 10.85
CA VAL A 241 9.84 -16.52 9.51
C VAL A 241 10.46 -15.58 8.48
N ALA A 242 10.87 -16.11 7.31
CA ALA A 242 11.48 -15.32 6.25
C ALA A 242 10.50 -15.12 5.09
N ASN A 243 10.46 -13.91 4.53
CA ASN A 243 9.66 -13.58 3.35
C ASN A 243 10.56 -13.57 2.11
N PHE A 244 10.15 -14.27 1.05
CA PHE A 244 10.88 -14.35 -0.23
C PHE A 244 9.97 -14.85 -1.36
N GLY A 245 10.29 -14.49 -2.61
CA GLY A 245 9.58 -14.96 -3.81
C GLY A 245 10.37 -15.93 -4.67
N SER A 246 11.58 -16.31 -4.23
CA SER A 246 12.46 -17.28 -4.91
C SER A 246 13.57 -17.75 -3.95
N ASP A 247 14.35 -18.74 -4.36
CA ASP A 247 15.49 -19.27 -3.62
C ASP A 247 15.17 -19.69 -2.18
N PRO A 248 14.33 -20.71 -1.97
CA PRO A 248 14.01 -21.21 -0.63
C PRO A 248 15.23 -21.65 0.19
N VAL A 249 16.30 -22.05 -0.49
CA VAL A 249 17.55 -22.49 0.17
C VAL A 249 18.20 -21.31 0.89
N ALA A 250 18.32 -20.16 0.22
CA ALA A 250 18.87 -18.95 0.85
C ALA A 250 17.95 -18.45 1.97
N GLY A 251 16.63 -18.48 1.77
CA GLY A 251 15.64 -18.09 2.78
C GLY A 251 15.75 -18.93 4.04
N PHE A 252 15.77 -20.24 3.93
CA PHE A 252 15.89 -21.15 5.06
C PHE A 252 17.28 -21.09 5.73
N LYS A 253 18.34 -20.90 4.95
CA LYS A 253 19.69 -20.67 5.52
C LYS A 253 19.74 -19.41 6.38
N ALA A 254 19.04 -18.36 6.01
CA ALA A 254 18.96 -17.13 6.82
C ALA A 254 18.24 -17.37 8.16
N LEU A 255 17.20 -18.21 8.19
CA LEU A 255 16.53 -18.62 9.43
C LEU A 255 17.44 -19.49 10.31
N ASP A 256 18.11 -20.49 9.75
CA ASP A 256 19.02 -21.38 10.47
C ASP A 256 20.19 -20.63 11.15
N ALA A 257 20.54 -19.46 10.61
CA ALA A 257 21.60 -18.62 11.16
C ALA A 257 21.19 -17.87 12.44
N VAL A 258 19.89 -17.71 12.70
CA VAL A 258 19.38 -16.90 13.83
C VAL A 258 18.59 -17.70 14.85
N GLN A 259 18.03 -18.84 14.48
CA GLN A 259 17.21 -19.66 15.38
C GLN A 259 17.33 -21.16 15.08
N LYS A 260 16.95 -21.98 16.04
CA LYS A 260 16.67 -23.41 15.87
C LYS A 260 15.16 -23.59 15.79
N GLY A 261 14.69 -24.66 15.13
CA GLY A 261 13.28 -24.98 15.02
C GLY A 261 12.82 -25.21 13.59
N PRO A 262 11.50 -25.27 13.38
CA PRO A 262 10.93 -25.46 12.04
C PRO A 262 11.27 -24.25 11.12
N ARG A 263 11.35 -24.51 9.82
CA ARG A 263 11.57 -23.47 8.81
C ARG A 263 10.25 -23.07 8.21
N MET A 264 10.01 -21.77 8.04
CA MET A 264 8.81 -21.28 7.40
C MET A 264 9.08 -20.05 6.54
N CYS A 265 8.58 -20.07 5.30
CA CYS A 265 8.39 -18.87 4.49
C CYS A 265 7.10 -18.19 4.95
N GLY A 266 7.20 -16.98 5.49
CA GLY A 266 6.06 -16.21 5.98
C GLY A 266 5.21 -15.62 4.87
N GLU A 267 5.84 -15.18 3.78
CA GLU A 267 5.22 -14.72 2.55
C GLU A 267 6.04 -15.23 1.36
N TYR A 268 5.49 -16.17 0.62
CA TYR A 268 6.03 -16.62 -0.64
C TYR A 268 5.32 -15.90 -1.79
N TYR A 269 6.01 -15.00 -2.47
CA TYR A 269 5.42 -14.15 -3.50
C TYR A 269 5.21 -14.91 -4.81
N SER A 270 3.97 -15.36 -5.06
CA SER A 270 3.58 -16.11 -6.26
C SER A 270 3.15 -15.24 -7.44
N GLY A 271 3.02 -13.94 -7.23
CA GLY A 271 2.64 -12.88 -8.15
C GLY A 271 3.09 -11.52 -7.64
N TRP A 272 2.46 -10.46 -8.09
CA TRP A 272 2.70 -9.09 -7.60
C TRP A 272 1.50 -8.19 -7.81
N PHE A 273 1.41 -7.11 -7.05
CA PHE A 273 0.35 -6.10 -7.17
C PHE A 273 0.58 -5.17 -8.36
N ASP A 274 -0.49 -4.51 -8.79
CA ASP A 274 -0.47 -3.52 -9.86
C ASP A 274 -0.60 -2.10 -9.31
N THR A 275 0.10 -1.17 -9.96
CA THR A 275 -0.04 0.27 -9.74
C THR A 275 -0.57 0.95 -10.99
N TRP A 276 -1.33 2.06 -10.81
CA TRP A 276 -1.87 2.81 -11.93
C TRP A 276 -0.76 3.36 -12.84
N GLY A 277 -0.88 3.10 -14.15
CA GLY A 277 0.08 3.51 -15.17
C GLY A 277 1.23 2.51 -15.41
N SER A 278 1.30 1.41 -14.67
CA SER A 278 2.27 0.32 -14.87
C SER A 278 1.62 -0.91 -15.52
N PRO A 279 2.38 -1.75 -16.24
CA PRO A 279 1.85 -3.00 -16.81
C PRO A 279 1.32 -3.93 -15.73
N HIS A 280 0.32 -4.74 -16.08
CA HIS A 280 -0.14 -5.83 -15.23
C HIS A 280 0.99 -6.82 -14.95
N ARG A 281 1.21 -7.11 -13.67
CA ARG A 281 2.27 -8.02 -13.22
C ARG A 281 1.85 -9.47 -13.37
N ARG A 282 2.75 -10.30 -13.91
CA ARG A 282 2.55 -11.74 -14.03
C ARG A 282 3.74 -12.48 -13.44
N GLY A 283 3.49 -13.45 -12.59
CA GLY A 283 4.51 -14.34 -12.03
C GLY A 283 4.63 -15.65 -12.81
N GLY A 284 5.83 -16.23 -12.84
CA GLY A 284 6.08 -17.51 -13.50
C GLY A 284 5.51 -18.70 -12.73
N VAL A 285 4.76 -19.58 -13.42
CA VAL A 285 4.16 -20.78 -12.80
C VAL A 285 5.22 -21.80 -12.42
N GLU A 286 6.15 -22.10 -13.33
CA GLU A 286 7.15 -23.16 -13.17
C GLU A 286 8.11 -22.89 -11.98
N GLY A 287 8.62 -21.66 -11.86
CA GLY A 287 9.54 -21.27 -10.78
C GLY A 287 8.89 -21.46 -9.42
N ALA A 288 7.71 -20.87 -9.24
CA ALA A 288 6.96 -20.97 -7.99
C ALA A 288 6.57 -22.42 -7.64
N THR A 289 6.19 -23.23 -8.63
CA THR A 289 5.88 -24.66 -8.43
C THR A 289 7.10 -25.43 -7.92
N LYS A 290 8.28 -25.19 -8.49
CA LYS A 290 9.55 -25.80 -8.05
C LYS A 290 9.92 -25.38 -6.62
N ASP A 291 9.74 -24.10 -6.29
CA ASP A 291 10.07 -23.58 -4.97
C ASP A 291 9.14 -24.12 -3.88
N ILE A 292 7.82 -24.23 -4.15
CA ILE A 292 6.86 -24.87 -3.25
C ILE A 292 7.27 -26.32 -2.97
N ALA A 293 7.56 -27.10 -4.01
CA ALA A 293 8.01 -28.47 -3.86
C ALA A 293 9.35 -28.57 -3.10
N ALA A 294 10.28 -27.64 -3.33
CA ALA A 294 11.57 -27.59 -2.64
C ALA A 294 11.39 -27.27 -1.15
N MET A 295 10.55 -26.29 -0.80
CA MET A 295 10.23 -25.98 0.60
C MET A 295 9.65 -27.19 1.32
N LEU A 296 8.65 -27.83 0.73
CA LEU A 296 7.98 -29.01 1.32
C LEU A 296 8.96 -30.20 1.49
N LYS A 297 9.80 -30.46 0.48
CA LYS A 297 10.83 -31.51 0.53
C LYS A 297 11.89 -31.26 1.64
N ALA A 298 12.17 -30.00 1.93
CA ALA A 298 13.08 -29.60 3.00
C ALA A 298 12.39 -29.59 4.40
N ASN A 299 11.21 -30.19 4.52
CA ASN A 299 10.35 -30.16 5.70
C ASN A 299 10.02 -28.72 6.15
N GLY A 300 9.98 -27.77 5.21
CA GLY A 300 9.63 -26.38 5.46
C GLY A 300 8.13 -26.14 5.34
N SER A 301 7.66 -25.13 6.02
CA SER A 301 6.31 -24.57 5.91
C SER A 301 6.31 -23.30 5.08
N PHE A 302 5.15 -22.90 4.57
CA PHE A 302 5.03 -21.67 3.79
C PHE A 302 3.65 -21.04 3.92
N SER A 303 3.57 -19.74 3.58
CA SER A 303 2.33 -19.02 3.29
C SER A 303 2.41 -18.41 1.88
N LEU A 304 1.47 -18.74 1.00
CA LEU A 304 1.41 -18.16 -0.35
C LEU A 304 0.89 -16.72 -0.28
N TYR A 305 1.69 -15.76 -0.64
CA TYR A 305 1.29 -14.38 -0.81
C TYR A 305 1.19 -14.04 -2.32
N MET A 306 0.02 -13.94 -2.93
CA MET A 306 -1.31 -14.27 -2.43
C MET A 306 -1.72 -15.67 -2.90
N ALA A 307 -2.47 -16.38 -2.07
CA ALA A 307 -3.21 -17.57 -2.52
C ALA A 307 -4.51 -17.17 -3.25
N HIS A 308 -5.15 -16.13 -2.79
CA HIS A 308 -6.33 -15.51 -3.38
C HIS A 308 -6.06 -14.03 -3.58
N GLY A 309 -6.22 -13.54 -4.78
CA GLY A 309 -6.24 -12.12 -5.06
C GLY A 309 -7.39 -11.42 -4.31
N GLY A 310 -8.03 -10.47 -4.94
CA GLY A 310 -9.19 -9.83 -4.35
C GLY A 310 -9.41 -8.46 -4.93
N THR A 311 -10.34 -7.73 -4.37
CA THR A 311 -10.65 -6.36 -4.74
C THR A 311 -10.50 -5.46 -3.53
N THR A 312 -9.70 -4.43 -3.65
CA THR A 312 -9.59 -3.41 -2.61
C THR A 312 -10.78 -2.46 -2.72
N PHE A 313 -11.97 -2.99 -2.34
CA PHE A 313 -13.22 -2.26 -2.39
C PHE A 313 -13.16 -0.94 -1.61
N GLY A 314 -14.04 -0.01 -1.95
CA GLY A 314 -14.05 1.30 -1.32
C GLY A 314 -12.81 2.12 -1.69
N LEU A 315 -12.28 2.84 -0.74
CA LEU A 315 -11.12 3.70 -0.91
C LEU A 315 -9.93 3.19 -0.08
N TRP A 316 -9.80 1.87 0.06
CA TRP A 316 -8.81 1.22 0.91
C TRP A 316 -7.49 0.89 0.20
N GLY A 317 -7.41 1.07 -1.12
CA GLY A 317 -6.16 0.88 -1.86
C GLY A 317 -5.07 1.79 -1.33
N GLY A 318 -3.88 1.23 -1.20
CA GLY A 318 -2.70 1.92 -0.76
C GLY A 318 -1.97 2.65 -1.90
N CYS A 319 -0.73 2.97 -1.62
CA CYS A 319 0.15 3.63 -2.56
C CYS A 319 1.58 3.17 -2.29
N ASP A 320 2.25 2.59 -3.29
CA ASP A 320 3.67 2.29 -3.18
C ASP A 320 4.50 3.59 -3.25
N ARG A 321 5.70 3.54 -2.69
CA ARG A 321 6.60 4.69 -2.67
C ARG A 321 7.27 4.92 -4.04
N PRO A 322 7.69 6.15 -4.39
CA PRO A 322 7.50 7.37 -3.59
C PRO A 322 6.07 7.88 -3.66
N PHE A 323 5.31 7.58 -4.70
CA PHE A 323 3.88 7.78 -4.87
C PHE A 323 3.40 7.07 -6.15
N ARG A 324 3.08 5.78 -6.01
CA ARG A 324 2.50 4.93 -7.07
C ARG A 324 1.21 4.32 -6.54
N PRO A 325 0.06 4.94 -6.77
CA PRO A 325 -1.21 4.45 -6.25
C PRO A 325 -1.55 3.06 -6.82
N ASP A 326 -1.94 2.16 -5.90
CA ASP A 326 -2.30 0.79 -6.24
C ASP A 326 -3.66 0.74 -6.92
N THR A 327 -3.85 -0.25 -7.81
CA THR A 327 -5.14 -0.46 -8.48
C THR A 327 -6.20 -0.97 -7.51
N THR A 328 -7.48 -0.77 -7.85
CA THR A 328 -8.59 -1.33 -7.07
C THR A 328 -8.63 -2.86 -7.17
N SER A 329 -8.35 -3.40 -8.36
CA SER A 329 -8.12 -4.84 -8.48
C SER A 329 -6.84 -5.22 -7.73
N TYR A 330 -6.95 -6.22 -6.88
CA TYR A 330 -5.83 -6.87 -6.22
C TYR A 330 -5.74 -8.32 -6.70
N ASP A 331 -5.86 -8.50 -8.01
CA ASP A 331 -5.79 -9.82 -8.65
C ASP A 331 -4.47 -10.53 -8.31
N TYR A 332 -3.38 -9.77 -8.27
CA TYR A 332 -2.05 -10.22 -7.85
C TYR A 332 -1.47 -11.32 -8.76
N ASP A 333 -2.13 -11.66 -9.85
CA ASP A 333 -1.86 -12.88 -10.61
C ASP A 333 -1.82 -14.13 -9.71
N ALA A 334 -2.70 -14.15 -8.69
CA ALA A 334 -2.77 -15.20 -7.69
C ALA A 334 -3.36 -16.50 -8.28
N PRO A 335 -3.07 -17.70 -7.71
CA PRO A 335 -3.68 -18.95 -8.15
C PRO A 335 -5.22 -18.97 -8.06
N ILE A 336 -5.79 -18.17 -7.18
CA ILE A 336 -7.23 -17.89 -7.12
C ILE A 336 -7.39 -16.39 -7.40
N SER A 337 -7.94 -16.05 -8.57
CA SER A 337 -8.05 -14.68 -9.06
C SER A 337 -8.94 -13.78 -8.22
N GLU A 338 -9.00 -12.48 -8.56
CA GLU A 338 -9.90 -11.50 -7.94
C GLU A 338 -11.34 -11.99 -7.79
N ALA A 339 -11.91 -12.58 -8.84
CA ALA A 339 -13.28 -13.12 -8.84
C ALA A 339 -13.37 -14.54 -8.25
N GLY A 340 -12.28 -15.12 -7.77
CA GLY A 340 -12.22 -16.45 -7.20
C GLY A 340 -12.16 -17.57 -8.25
N TRP A 341 -11.69 -17.27 -9.45
CA TRP A 341 -11.48 -18.26 -10.49
C TRP A 341 -10.15 -18.96 -10.29
N ILE A 342 -10.09 -20.22 -10.61
CA ILE A 342 -8.89 -21.04 -10.59
C ILE A 342 -8.33 -21.16 -12.01
N GLY A 343 -7.01 -21.29 -12.12
CA GLY A 343 -6.30 -21.40 -13.39
C GLY A 343 -5.05 -22.27 -13.25
N GLU A 344 -4.13 -22.13 -14.20
CA GLU A 344 -2.92 -22.93 -14.31
C GLU A 344 -2.09 -22.96 -13.01
N LYS A 345 -1.91 -21.83 -12.34
CA LYS A 345 -1.18 -21.76 -11.06
C LYS A 345 -1.83 -22.61 -9.98
N PHE A 346 -3.17 -22.61 -9.90
CA PHE A 346 -3.89 -23.42 -8.93
C PHE A 346 -3.62 -24.91 -9.14
N ASP A 347 -3.74 -25.38 -10.38
CA ASP A 347 -3.53 -26.78 -10.71
C ASP A 347 -2.06 -27.20 -10.49
N ALA A 348 -1.12 -26.35 -10.87
CA ALA A 348 0.31 -26.60 -10.68
C ALA A 348 0.70 -26.68 -9.20
N TYR A 349 0.19 -25.76 -8.37
CA TYR A 349 0.49 -25.75 -6.93
C TYR A 349 -0.18 -26.91 -6.22
N ARG A 350 -1.44 -27.22 -6.56
CA ARG A 350 -2.12 -28.43 -6.08
C ARG A 350 -1.31 -29.71 -6.39
N ALA A 351 -0.80 -29.83 -7.63
CA ALA A 351 0.03 -30.96 -8.02
C ALA A 351 1.34 -31.03 -7.24
N ALA A 352 2.01 -29.88 -7.02
CA ALA A 352 3.25 -29.79 -6.24
C ALA A 352 3.06 -30.17 -4.77
N ILE A 353 1.91 -29.84 -4.19
CA ILE A 353 1.59 -30.10 -2.78
C ILE A 353 1.16 -31.58 -2.58
N THR A 354 0.46 -32.17 -3.53
CA THR A 354 -0.13 -33.51 -3.39
C THR A 354 0.82 -34.60 -2.89
N PRO A 355 2.10 -34.69 -3.30
CA PRO A 355 3.04 -35.70 -2.80
C PRO A 355 3.41 -35.58 -1.31
N PHE A 356 3.10 -34.43 -0.69
CA PHE A 356 3.46 -34.12 0.70
C PHE A 356 2.25 -34.11 1.65
N LEU A 357 1.12 -34.64 1.20
CA LEU A 357 -0.06 -34.80 2.05
C LEU A 357 0.19 -35.85 3.13
N ALA A 358 -0.46 -35.70 4.27
CA ALA A 358 -0.39 -36.69 5.34
C ALA A 358 -0.97 -38.05 4.87
N PRO A 359 -0.50 -39.17 5.40
CA PRO A 359 -1.05 -40.48 5.05
C PRO A 359 -2.58 -40.53 5.24
N GLY A 360 -3.29 -40.78 4.14
CA GLY A 360 -4.76 -40.84 4.13
C GLY A 360 -5.45 -39.47 3.90
N GLU A 361 -4.74 -38.37 3.91
CA GLU A 361 -5.28 -37.05 3.55
C GLU A 361 -5.66 -37.03 2.06
N LYS A 362 -6.87 -36.58 1.76
CA LYS A 362 -7.37 -36.42 0.39
C LYS A 362 -7.83 -34.97 0.21
N LEU A 363 -7.41 -34.37 -0.90
CA LEU A 363 -7.85 -33.03 -1.26
C LEU A 363 -9.28 -33.08 -1.81
N PRO A 364 -10.17 -32.20 -1.34
CA PRO A 364 -11.49 -32.05 -1.94
C PRO A 364 -11.40 -31.47 -3.34
N ASP A 365 -12.45 -31.58 -4.11
CA ASP A 365 -12.61 -30.83 -5.35
C ASP A 365 -12.85 -29.36 -5.05
N ALA A 366 -12.38 -28.51 -5.99
CA ALA A 366 -12.68 -27.08 -5.91
C ALA A 366 -14.19 -26.84 -6.11
N PRO A 367 -14.80 -25.91 -5.36
CA PRO A 367 -16.20 -25.58 -5.56
C PRO A 367 -16.44 -25.00 -6.96
N PRO A 368 -17.66 -25.14 -7.51
CA PRO A 368 -18.00 -24.58 -8.81
C PRO A 368 -17.79 -23.05 -8.85
N ARG A 369 -17.31 -22.55 -10.00
CA ARG A 369 -17.18 -21.11 -10.23
C ARG A 369 -18.49 -20.37 -9.98
N MET A 370 -18.41 -19.18 -9.36
CA MET A 370 -19.57 -18.32 -9.18
C MET A 370 -20.13 -17.87 -10.53
N PRO A 371 -21.47 -17.78 -10.68
CA PRO A 371 -22.10 -17.37 -11.93
C PRO A 371 -21.66 -15.96 -12.35
N THR A 372 -21.35 -15.79 -13.62
CA THR A 372 -21.09 -14.48 -14.25
C THR A 372 -22.25 -14.02 -15.09
N MET A 373 -22.32 -12.71 -15.37
CA MET A 373 -23.33 -12.12 -16.26
C MET A 373 -22.79 -10.89 -16.97
N THR A 374 -23.36 -10.62 -18.14
CA THR A 374 -23.19 -9.34 -18.83
C THR A 374 -24.29 -8.35 -18.40
N ILE A 375 -23.96 -7.05 -18.47
CA ILE A 375 -24.92 -5.96 -18.37
C ILE A 375 -24.85 -5.16 -19.67
N ALA A 376 -25.98 -5.05 -20.38
CA ALA A 376 -26.05 -4.23 -21.58
C ALA A 376 -25.68 -2.77 -21.27
N PRO A 377 -25.09 -2.03 -22.23
CA PRO A 377 -24.76 -0.63 -22.02
C PRO A 377 -25.95 0.18 -21.52
N PHE A 378 -25.79 0.88 -20.42
CA PHE A 378 -26.77 1.76 -19.81
C PHE A 378 -26.21 3.17 -19.63
N ALA A 379 -27.09 4.16 -19.74
CA ALA A 379 -26.72 5.58 -19.74
C ALA A 379 -26.65 6.15 -18.31
N LEU A 380 -25.64 6.97 -18.03
CA LEU A 380 -25.60 7.84 -16.86
C LEU A 380 -26.03 9.25 -17.30
N ALA A 381 -27.34 9.44 -17.40
CA ALA A 381 -27.96 10.62 -18.04
C ALA A 381 -28.11 11.83 -17.11
N GLU A 382 -27.82 11.68 -15.84
CA GLU A 382 -27.92 12.75 -14.84
C GLU A 382 -26.53 13.08 -14.29
N SER A 383 -26.28 14.35 -13.99
CA SER A 383 -25.02 14.79 -13.41
C SER A 383 -25.16 15.94 -12.42
N VAL A 384 -24.14 16.13 -11.60
CA VAL A 384 -23.97 17.31 -10.72
C VAL A 384 -22.49 17.64 -10.63
N PRO A 385 -22.06 18.91 -10.76
CA PRO A 385 -20.66 19.30 -10.60
C PRO A 385 -20.13 18.93 -9.22
N ALA A 386 -18.92 18.40 -9.15
CA ALA A 386 -18.29 18.00 -7.87
C ALA A 386 -18.14 19.19 -6.90
N THR A 387 -17.81 20.38 -7.42
CA THR A 387 -17.69 21.60 -6.62
C THR A 387 -19.02 22.06 -6.02
N SER A 388 -20.14 21.79 -6.70
CA SER A 388 -21.50 22.10 -6.19
C SER A 388 -21.95 21.12 -5.11
N SER A 389 -21.25 20.00 -4.97
CA SER A 389 -21.55 18.94 -3.98
C SER A 389 -20.75 19.11 -2.68
N LEU A 390 -19.88 20.11 -2.61
CA LEU A 390 -19.11 20.41 -1.40
C LEU A 390 -20.05 20.96 -0.32
N PRO A 391 -19.90 20.53 0.94
CA PRO A 391 -20.71 21.02 2.05
C PRO A 391 -20.66 22.55 2.19
N ALA A 392 -21.72 23.13 2.73
CA ALA A 392 -21.78 24.57 3.01
C ALA A 392 -20.80 25.02 4.10
N ARG A 393 -20.35 24.10 4.98
CA ARG A 393 -19.37 24.41 6.03
C ARG A 393 -18.05 24.87 5.41
N VAL A 394 -17.61 26.06 5.78
CA VAL A 394 -16.35 26.65 5.36
C VAL A 394 -15.40 26.68 6.57
N ILE A 395 -14.21 26.16 6.37
CA ILE A 395 -13.09 26.35 7.30
C ILE A 395 -12.29 27.53 6.77
N LYS A 396 -11.89 28.44 7.63
CA LYS A 396 -11.05 29.59 7.28
C LYS A 396 -9.70 29.43 7.96
N ASP A 397 -8.63 29.62 7.21
CA ASP A 397 -7.27 29.60 7.74
C ASP A 397 -6.41 30.65 7.02
N VAL A 398 -5.38 31.13 7.70
CA VAL A 398 -4.42 32.06 7.09
C VAL A 398 -3.64 31.37 5.98
N SER A 399 -3.21 30.12 6.20
CA SER A 399 -2.49 29.32 5.25
C SER A 399 -3.04 27.91 5.25
N PRO A 400 -3.11 27.20 4.10
CA PRO A 400 -3.55 25.82 4.05
C PRO A 400 -2.65 24.91 4.88
N LYS A 401 -3.24 23.90 5.48
CA LYS A 401 -2.58 22.83 6.25
C LYS A 401 -2.97 21.47 5.70
N PRO A 402 -2.26 20.40 6.08
CA PRO A 402 -2.70 19.03 5.84
C PRO A 402 -4.13 18.80 6.31
N ILE A 403 -4.88 18.00 5.56
CA ILE A 403 -6.33 17.81 5.81
C ILE A 403 -6.62 17.15 7.16
N GLU A 404 -5.68 16.34 7.66
CA GLU A 404 -5.79 15.68 8.96
C GLU A 404 -5.92 16.70 10.11
N GLN A 405 -5.30 17.86 9.98
CA GLN A 405 -5.41 18.96 10.95
C GLN A 405 -6.80 19.66 10.92
N TYR A 406 -7.58 19.44 9.86
CA TYR A 406 -8.97 19.88 9.75
C TYR A 406 -9.99 18.79 10.11
N ASP A 407 -9.52 17.64 10.62
CA ASP A 407 -10.35 16.45 10.88
C ASP A 407 -11.02 15.89 9.63
N ILE A 408 -10.35 15.99 8.49
CA ILE A 408 -10.77 15.45 7.20
C ILE A 408 -9.91 14.22 6.91
N SER A 409 -10.58 13.10 6.58
CA SER A 409 -9.87 11.83 6.38
C SER A 409 -9.35 11.66 4.95
N ARG A 410 -10.19 11.90 3.96
CA ARG A 410 -9.91 11.74 2.52
C ARG A 410 -11.05 12.30 1.68
N GLY A 411 -10.84 12.49 0.38
CA GLY A 411 -11.90 12.89 -0.54
C GLY A 411 -11.54 14.08 -1.42
N LEU A 412 -12.51 14.93 -1.65
CA LEU A 412 -12.35 16.18 -2.42
C LEU A 412 -12.23 17.36 -1.48
N VAL A 413 -11.18 18.17 -1.65
CA VAL A 413 -10.95 19.37 -0.86
C VAL A 413 -10.74 20.56 -1.78
N SER A 414 -11.59 21.58 -1.66
CA SER A 414 -11.47 22.87 -2.34
C SER A 414 -10.79 23.88 -1.43
N TYR A 415 -9.67 24.44 -1.87
CA TYR A 415 -8.97 25.54 -1.24
C TYR A 415 -9.13 26.76 -2.13
N ARG A 416 -9.69 27.86 -1.60
CA ARG A 416 -9.99 29.08 -2.33
C ARG A 416 -9.36 30.29 -1.69
N VAL A 417 -8.79 31.16 -2.52
CA VAL A 417 -8.26 32.46 -2.11
C VAL A 417 -8.54 33.51 -3.18
N VAL A 418 -8.67 34.76 -2.81
CA VAL A 418 -8.84 35.85 -3.76
C VAL A 418 -7.49 36.44 -4.13
N LEU A 419 -7.14 36.33 -5.42
CA LEU A 419 -5.98 37.01 -5.98
C LEU A 419 -6.39 38.43 -6.41
N PRO A 420 -5.69 39.48 -5.95
CA PRO A 420 -5.97 40.83 -6.36
C PRO A 420 -5.70 41.05 -7.86
N ALA A 421 -6.23 42.11 -8.44
CA ALA A 421 -5.84 42.57 -9.77
C ALA A 421 -4.31 42.76 -9.85
N GLY A 422 -3.72 42.47 -11.00
CA GLY A 422 -2.28 42.57 -11.17
C GLY A 422 -1.72 41.79 -12.37
N PRO A 423 -0.39 41.79 -12.52
CA PRO A 423 0.29 41.13 -13.65
C PRO A 423 0.12 39.63 -13.61
N ALA A 424 0.46 38.96 -14.70
CA ALA A 424 0.67 37.53 -14.76
C ALA A 424 1.77 37.11 -13.79
N GLY A 425 1.76 35.85 -13.38
CA GLY A 425 2.78 35.31 -12.46
C GLY A 425 2.62 33.82 -12.28
N ILE A 426 3.34 33.27 -11.31
CA ILE A 426 3.35 31.85 -10.96
C ILE A 426 2.81 31.67 -9.54
N VAL A 427 1.85 30.78 -9.38
CA VAL A 427 1.50 30.22 -8.07
C VAL A 427 2.29 28.95 -7.86
N GLU A 428 2.95 28.84 -6.72
CA GLU A 428 3.74 27.69 -6.31
C GLU A 428 3.27 27.21 -4.94
N VAL A 429 3.14 25.89 -4.80
CA VAL A 429 2.83 25.20 -3.55
C VAL A 429 4.05 24.35 -3.18
N ALA A 430 4.46 24.34 -1.92
CA ALA A 430 5.59 23.52 -1.49
C ALA A 430 5.34 22.04 -1.74
N ARG A 431 4.13 21.57 -1.43
CA ARG A 431 3.68 20.20 -1.73
C ARG A 431 2.16 20.14 -1.75
N ALA A 432 1.58 19.43 -2.72
CA ALA A 432 0.17 19.09 -2.78
C ALA A 432 0.01 17.57 -2.82
N ARG A 433 -0.86 16.99 -2.02
CA ARG A 433 -1.12 15.55 -1.91
C ARG A 433 -2.62 15.30 -2.09
N ASP A 434 -3.13 14.76 -3.26
CA ASP A 434 -2.29 14.14 -4.29
C ASP A 434 -2.45 14.80 -5.66
N LEU A 435 -3.66 14.81 -6.24
CA LEU A 435 -3.97 15.40 -7.54
C LEU A 435 -4.83 16.64 -7.35
N ALA A 436 -4.58 17.69 -8.12
CA ALA A 436 -5.41 18.87 -8.05
C ALA A 436 -5.66 19.52 -9.41
N TRP A 437 -6.87 20.04 -9.58
CA TRP A 437 -7.31 20.87 -10.70
C TRP A 437 -7.34 22.31 -10.24
N ILE A 438 -6.61 23.16 -10.95
CA ILE A 438 -6.41 24.55 -10.58
C ILE A 438 -7.27 25.43 -11.47
N ALA A 439 -8.07 26.28 -10.86
CA ALA A 439 -8.98 27.16 -11.59
C ALA A 439 -8.81 28.63 -11.17
N LEU A 440 -9.06 29.52 -12.11
CA LEU A 440 -9.21 30.97 -11.90
C LEU A 440 -10.61 31.39 -12.36
N ASP A 441 -11.43 31.92 -11.44
CA ASP A 441 -12.85 32.23 -11.67
C ASP A 441 -13.60 31.07 -12.34
N GLY A 442 -13.32 29.83 -11.89
CA GLY A 442 -13.94 28.60 -12.40
C GLY A 442 -13.39 28.08 -13.73
N LYS A 443 -12.47 28.80 -14.37
CA LYS A 443 -11.78 28.34 -15.58
C LYS A 443 -10.52 27.58 -15.18
N GLN A 444 -10.38 26.33 -15.58
CA GLN A 444 -9.18 25.54 -15.32
C GLN A 444 -7.97 26.16 -16.04
N ILE A 445 -6.87 26.34 -15.31
CA ILE A 445 -5.60 26.92 -15.78
C ILE A 445 -4.41 25.96 -15.60
N GLY A 446 -4.58 24.84 -14.86
CA GLY A 446 -3.52 23.87 -14.67
C GLY A 446 -3.93 22.72 -13.77
N THR A 447 -2.95 21.88 -13.47
CA THR A 447 -3.08 20.73 -12.56
C THR A 447 -1.83 20.58 -11.70
N PHE A 448 -1.99 20.04 -10.48
CA PHE A 448 -0.87 19.52 -9.69
C PHE A 448 -0.95 17.99 -9.67
N ASP A 449 0.21 17.36 -9.71
CA ASP A 449 0.31 15.90 -9.68
C ASP A 449 1.52 15.46 -8.86
N THR A 450 1.26 14.77 -7.77
CA THR A 450 2.29 14.28 -6.85
C THR A 450 3.23 13.28 -7.50
N ARG A 451 2.76 12.47 -8.47
CA ARG A 451 3.60 11.50 -9.17
C ARG A 451 4.78 12.16 -9.88
N TYR A 452 4.55 13.38 -10.37
CA TYR A 452 5.58 14.17 -11.09
C TYR A 452 6.11 15.32 -10.24
N ARG A 453 5.67 15.45 -8.97
CA ARG A 453 6.07 16.53 -8.04
C ARG A 453 5.92 17.93 -8.66
N ARG A 454 4.85 18.16 -9.42
CA ARG A 454 4.55 19.41 -10.08
C ARG A 454 3.56 20.21 -9.26
N TYR A 455 4.01 21.34 -8.75
CA TYR A 455 3.23 22.17 -7.83
C TYR A 455 3.29 23.65 -8.21
N LYS A 456 3.50 23.97 -9.51
CA LYS A 456 3.53 25.31 -10.04
C LYS A 456 2.49 25.47 -11.15
N VAL A 457 1.85 26.62 -11.20
CA VAL A 457 0.88 26.97 -12.24
C VAL A 457 1.02 28.44 -12.65
N GLU A 458 0.97 28.71 -13.94
CA GLU A 458 0.90 30.06 -14.46
C GLU A 458 -0.48 30.68 -14.25
N VAL A 459 -0.50 31.89 -13.75
CA VAL A 459 -1.71 32.68 -13.55
C VAL A 459 -1.68 33.90 -14.48
N PRO A 460 -2.70 34.10 -15.35
CA PRO A 460 -2.71 35.21 -16.29
C PRO A 460 -2.84 36.58 -15.59
N ALA A 461 -2.53 37.65 -16.31
CA ALA A 461 -2.77 39.01 -15.83
C ALA A 461 -4.26 39.25 -15.57
N ARG A 462 -4.60 40.02 -14.53
CA ARG A 462 -5.97 40.23 -14.06
C ARG A 462 -6.22 41.73 -13.88
N SER A 463 -7.30 42.23 -14.53
CA SER A 463 -7.77 43.62 -14.40
C SER A 463 -8.63 43.85 -13.15
N LYS A 464 -9.14 42.77 -12.53
CA LYS A 464 -9.95 42.74 -11.32
C LYS A 464 -9.53 41.59 -10.42
N PRO A 465 -9.88 41.60 -9.12
CA PRO A 465 -9.68 40.43 -8.25
C PRO A 465 -10.36 39.19 -8.81
N ALA A 466 -9.72 38.03 -8.68
CA ALA A 466 -10.18 36.74 -9.18
C ALA A 466 -10.07 35.67 -8.11
N VAL A 467 -10.99 34.72 -8.12
CA VAL A 467 -10.96 33.56 -7.23
C VAL A 467 -10.01 32.51 -7.78
N PHE A 468 -8.92 32.27 -7.08
CA PHE A 468 -8.03 31.16 -7.32
C PHE A 468 -8.49 29.95 -6.50
N GLU A 469 -8.69 28.80 -7.14
CA GLU A 469 -9.18 27.58 -6.52
C GLU A 469 -8.28 26.42 -6.84
N ILE A 470 -7.93 25.63 -5.81
CA ILE A 470 -7.27 24.33 -5.89
C ILE A 470 -8.33 23.29 -5.49
N LEU A 471 -8.86 22.52 -6.44
CA LEU A 471 -9.71 21.38 -6.15
C LEU A 471 -8.81 20.15 -6.07
N LEU A 472 -8.54 19.68 -4.86
CA LEU A 472 -7.62 18.58 -4.58
C LEU A 472 -8.40 17.29 -4.34
N TYR A 473 -7.93 16.21 -4.92
CA TYR A 473 -8.40 14.84 -4.67
C TYR A 473 -7.31 14.00 -4.02
N THR A 474 -7.64 13.38 -2.89
CA THR A 474 -6.74 12.44 -2.21
C THR A 474 -6.92 11.04 -2.79
N ILE A 475 -5.84 10.45 -3.28
CA ILE A 475 -5.92 9.08 -3.84
C ILE A 475 -5.78 8.05 -2.73
N ALA A 476 -4.57 7.94 -2.15
CA ALA A 476 -4.26 6.93 -1.14
C ALA A 476 -3.02 7.37 -0.36
N ARG A 477 -2.91 6.95 0.90
CA ARG A 477 -1.67 7.16 1.67
C ARG A 477 -0.68 6.06 1.37
N VAL A 478 0.59 6.44 1.35
CA VAL A 478 1.70 5.51 1.16
C VAL A 478 1.64 4.41 2.22
N ASN A 479 1.77 3.16 1.78
CA ASN A 479 1.66 1.97 2.64
C ASN A 479 3.00 1.35 3.03
N PHE A 480 4.11 1.77 2.43
CA PHE A 480 5.42 1.15 2.62
C PHE A 480 6.55 2.18 2.74
N GLY A 481 7.57 1.85 3.54
CA GLY A 481 8.76 2.67 3.73
C GLY A 481 8.56 3.83 4.72
N VAL A 482 9.52 4.75 4.75
CA VAL A 482 9.51 5.91 5.66
C VAL A 482 8.45 6.94 5.26
N GLU A 483 8.00 6.91 4.02
CA GLU A 483 6.97 7.78 3.45
C GLU A 483 5.56 7.51 3.98
N ILE A 484 5.37 6.54 4.86
CA ILE A 484 4.08 6.26 5.52
C ILE A 484 3.52 7.45 6.32
N HIS A 485 4.35 8.46 6.63
CA HIS A 485 3.90 9.73 7.22
C HIS A 485 3.25 10.65 6.18
N ASP A 486 2.45 10.07 5.29
CA ASP A 486 1.87 10.72 4.11
C ASP A 486 0.60 11.51 4.47
N ARG A 487 0.78 12.70 5.06
CA ARG A 487 -0.32 13.66 5.25
C ARG A 487 -0.84 14.17 3.92
N LYS A 488 -2.15 14.30 3.81
CA LYS A 488 -2.83 14.73 2.58
C LYS A 488 -3.12 16.24 2.59
N GLY A 489 -3.50 16.79 1.43
CA GLY A 489 -3.81 18.20 1.28
C GLY A 489 -2.63 19.07 0.85
N ILE A 490 -2.68 20.33 1.23
CA ILE A 490 -1.63 21.31 0.92
C ILE A 490 -0.66 21.40 2.09
N HIS A 491 0.63 21.34 1.78
CA HIS A 491 1.71 21.46 2.76
C HIS A 491 2.55 22.69 2.50
N GLY A 492 2.80 23.45 3.52
CA GLY A 492 3.61 24.66 3.49
C GLY A 492 2.90 25.82 2.80
N PRO A 493 3.61 26.93 2.64
CA PRO A 493 3.02 28.13 2.08
C PRO A 493 2.68 27.95 0.60
N VAL A 494 1.57 28.58 0.21
CA VAL A 494 1.24 28.83 -1.19
C VAL A 494 1.70 30.23 -1.54
N THR A 495 2.58 30.38 -2.52
CA THR A 495 3.16 31.67 -2.88
C THR A 495 2.74 32.09 -4.28
N PHE A 496 2.60 33.38 -4.50
CA PHE A 496 2.44 33.99 -5.81
C PHE A 496 3.64 34.87 -6.14
N THR A 497 4.29 34.58 -7.25
CA THR A 497 5.39 35.39 -7.78
C THR A 497 4.92 36.13 -9.03
N PRO A 498 4.61 37.44 -8.94
CA PRO A 498 4.22 38.21 -10.11
C PRO A 498 5.42 38.37 -11.09
N LYS A 499 5.13 38.43 -12.39
CA LYS A 499 6.18 38.68 -13.42
C LYS A 499 6.94 39.95 -13.08
N GLY A 500 8.26 39.82 -12.89
CA GLY A 500 9.12 40.97 -12.53
C GLY A 500 9.07 41.39 -11.06
N GLY A 501 8.44 40.61 -10.17
CA GLY A 501 8.31 40.89 -8.72
C GLY A 501 8.77 39.75 -7.82
N ALA A 502 8.79 40.01 -6.52
CA ALA A 502 9.15 39.02 -5.52
C ALA A 502 7.96 38.09 -5.14
N ALA A 503 8.29 36.87 -4.76
CA ALA A 503 7.32 35.91 -4.21
C ALA A 503 6.69 36.41 -2.92
N ARG A 504 5.39 36.21 -2.76
CA ARG A 504 4.63 36.56 -1.55
C ARG A 504 3.66 35.43 -1.21
N PRO A 505 3.42 35.14 0.07
CA PRO A 505 2.43 34.17 0.46
C PRO A 505 1.01 34.62 0.08
N LEU A 506 0.15 33.65 -0.23
CA LEU A 506 -1.27 33.83 -0.38
C LEU A 506 -1.93 33.48 0.94
N GLU A 507 -2.72 34.38 1.48
CA GLU A 507 -3.32 34.28 2.81
C GLU A 507 -4.84 34.40 2.76
N ASN A 508 -5.51 33.97 3.85
CA ASN A 508 -6.95 34.00 4.04
C ASN A 508 -7.71 33.04 3.14
N TRP A 509 -7.41 31.77 3.32
CA TRP A 509 -8.00 30.68 2.55
C TRP A 509 -9.35 30.25 3.09
N GLU A 510 -10.24 29.89 2.19
CA GLU A 510 -11.50 29.19 2.46
C GLU A 510 -11.34 27.74 2.03
N ILE A 511 -11.58 26.80 2.95
CA ILE A 511 -11.46 25.36 2.73
C ILE A 511 -12.82 24.72 2.87
N ARG A 512 -13.21 23.87 1.92
CA ARG A 512 -14.40 23.02 1.96
C ARG A 512 -14.02 21.62 1.56
N ALA A 513 -14.55 20.61 2.24
CA ALA A 513 -14.21 19.21 1.96
C ALA A 513 -15.46 18.36 1.85
N LEU A 514 -15.49 17.50 0.86
CA LEU A 514 -16.34 16.33 0.78
C LEU A 514 -15.54 15.14 1.26
N ASP A 515 -15.64 14.84 2.57
CA ASP A 515 -15.00 13.70 3.20
C ASP A 515 -15.76 12.42 2.87
N PHE A 516 -15.10 11.46 2.23
CA PHE A 516 -15.75 10.21 1.78
C PHE A 516 -15.89 9.17 2.90
N ASP A 517 -15.44 9.45 4.13
CA ASP A 517 -15.56 8.52 5.27
C ASP A 517 -14.96 7.11 5.03
N ALA A 518 -15.15 6.19 5.99
CA ALA A 518 -14.64 4.82 5.94
C ALA A 518 -15.19 4.03 4.76
N ASP A 519 -16.49 4.04 4.59
CA ASP A 519 -17.21 3.24 3.58
C ASP A 519 -17.43 4.02 2.28
N GLY A 520 -16.88 5.23 2.17
CA GLY A 520 -17.06 6.06 0.99
C GLY A 520 -18.51 6.49 0.77
N VAL A 521 -19.30 6.63 1.84
CA VAL A 521 -20.73 7.00 1.74
C VAL A 521 -20.88 8.39 1.14
N LEU A 522 -21.71 8.51 0.10
CA LEU A 522 -21.99 9.79 -0.52
C LEU A 522 -23.12 10.53 0.23
N PRO A 523 -23.04 11.87 0.34
CA PRO A 523 -24.16 12.66 0.76
C PRO A 523 -25.26 12.66 -0.31
N ALA A 524 -26.43 13.16 0.02
CA ALA A 524 -27.49 13.38 -0.95
C ALA A 524 -27.02 14.38 -2.02
N LEU A 525 -26.97 13.95 -3.28
CA LEU A 525 -26.54 14.75 -4.43
C LEU A 525 -27.74 15.25 -5.23
N ALA A 526 -27.73 16.52 -5.63
CA ALA A 526 -28.80 17.16 -6.38
C ALA A 526 -28.61 16.98 -7.91
N PHE A 527 -28.76 15.75 -8.39
CA PHE A 527 -28.61 15.43 -9.81
C PHE A 527 -29.60 16.16 -10.72
N ARG A 528 -29.16 16.50 -11.92
CA ARG A 528 -29.96 17.09 -13.00
C ARG A 528 -29.67 16.35 -14.31
N LYS A 529 -30.63 16.25 -15.18
CA LYS A 529 -30.44 15.69 -16.53
C LYS A 529 -29.38 16.48 -17.29
N GLY A 530 -28.51 15.76 -17.97
CA GLY A 530 -27.46 16.31 -18.82
C GLY A 530 -26.07 15.87 -18.41
N ARG A 531 -25.11 16.11 -19.30
CA ARG A 531 -23.71 15.79 -19.12
C ARG A 531 -23.04 16.89 -18.31
N GLY A 532 -22.30 16.48 -17.27
CA GLY A 532 -21.45 17.36 -16.47
C GLY A 532 -20.27 17.93 -17.25
N LYS A 533 -19.73 19.06 -16.77
CA LYS A 533 -18.50 19.68 -17.30
C LYS A 533 -17.42 19.59 -16.21
N GLY A 534 -16.21 19.17 -16.59
CA GLY A 534 -15.10 18.98 -15.64
C GLY A 534 -15.40 17.89 -14.62
N ALA A 535 -14.88 18.03 -13.39
CA ALA A 535 -15.13 17.10 -12.30
C ALA A 535 -16.63 17.09 -11.93
N ALA A 536 -17.27 15.95 -12.07
CA ALA A 536 -18.71 15.81 -11.82
C ALA A 536 -19.09 14.41 -11.34
N PHE A 537 -20.17 14.32 -10.59
CA PHE A 537 -20.87 13.07 -10.33
C PHE A 537 -21.88 12.81 -11.45
N TYR A 538 -21.97 11.54 -11.85
CA TYR A 538 -22.91 11.04 -12.84
C TYR A 538 -23.77 9.95 -12.21
N ARG A 539 -25.05 9.85 -12.63
CA ARG A 539 -25.96 8.84 -12.13
C ARG A 539 -26.72 8.16 -13.28
N GLY A 540 -26.82 6.84 -13.17
CA GLY A 540 -27.64 6.00 -14.05
C GLY A 540 -28.15 4.77 -13.31
N SER A 541 -28.83 3.90 -14.03
CA SER A 541 -29.33 2.63 -13.48
C SER A 541 -29.43 1.57 -14.56
N PHE A 542 -29.35 0.31 -14.14
CA PHE A 542 -29.64 -0.86 -14.97
C PHE A 542 -30.58 -1.82 -14.23
N ASP A 543 -31.29 -2.65 -14.98
CA ASP A 543 -32.23 -3.65 -14.48
C ASP A 543 -31.74 -5.05 -14.84
N VAL A 544 -31.82 -6.01 -13.89
CA VAL A 544 -31.46 -7.40 -14.11
C VAL A 544 -32.50 -8.37 -13.52
N ALA A 545 -32.77 -9.44 -14.23
CA ALA A 545 -33.67 -10.51 -13.78
C ALA A 545 -33.00 -11.50 -12.82
N ARG A 546 -31.69 -11.66 -12.95
CA ARG A 546 -30.84 -12.55 -12.12
C ARG A 546 -29.58 -11.82 -11.70
N THR A 547 -28.96 -12.27 -10.61
CA THR A 547 -27.68 -11.73 -10.14
C THR A 547 -26.52 -12.68 -10.47
N GLY A 548 -25.37 -12.14 -10.68
CA GLY A 548 -24.12 -12.85 -10.95
C GLY A 548 -22.97 -11.85 -10.91
N ASP A 549 -21.74 -12.35 -10.89
CA ASP A 549 -20.55 -11.52 -10.94
C ASP A 549 -20.42 -10.86 -12.30
N THR A 550 -19.92 -9.64 -12.34
CA THR A 550 -19.66 -8.92 -13.58
C THR A 550 -18.51 -7.94 -13.39
N PHE A 551 -17.99 -7.39 -14.49
CA PHE A 551 -16.91 -6.41 -14.48
C PHE A 551 -17.40 -5.15 -15.21
N LEU A 552 -17.58 -4.07 -14.47
CA LEU A 552 -18.02 -2.79 -15.05
C LEU A 552 -16.91 -2.23 -15.94
N ASP A 553 -17.21 -2.00 -17.20
CA ASP A 553 -16.27 -1.41 -18.16
C ASP A 553 -16.18 0.11 -17.96
N MET A 554 -15.02 0.54 -17.46
CA MET A 554 -14.70 1.94 -17.19
C MET A 554 -13.81 2.56 -18.27
N SER A 555 -13.52 1.87 -19.38
CA SER A 555 -12.59 2.30 -20.42
C SER A 555 -12.95 3.64 -21.11
N ALA A 556 -14.22 3.99 -21.11
CA ALA A 556 -14.71 5.29 -21.63
C ALA A 556 -14.67 6.43 -20.59
N TRP A 557 -14.32 6.15 -19.35
CA TRP A 557 -14.28 7.12 -18.25
C TRP A 557 -12.84 7.62 -18.03
N GLY A 558 -12.70 8.69 -17.26
CA GLY A 558 -11.40 9.28 -17.00
C GLY A 558 -10.73 8.75 -15.73
N GLN A 559 -10.97 9.43 -14.62
CA GLN A 559 -10.42 9.07 -13.30
C GLN A 559 -11.43 9.38 -12.22
N GLY A 560 -11.66 8.46 -11.30
CA GLY A 560 -12.60 8.73 -10.23
C GLY A 560 -12.95 7.54 -9.35
N VAL A 561 -14.23 7.51 -8.94
CA VAL A 561 -14.76 6.52 -7.99
C VAL A 561 -16.15 6.06 -8.45
N VAL A 562 -16.45 4.77 -8.23
CA VAL A 562 -17.75 4.16 -8.59
C VAL A 562 -18.49 3.67 -7.36
N TRP A 563 -19.80 3.89 -7.33
CA TRP A 563 -20.70 3.32 -6.32
C TRP A 563 -21.82 2.52 -7.00
N ILE A 564 -22.20 1.43 -6.38
CA ILE A 564 -23.34 0.60 -6.75
C ILE A 564 -24.28 0.46 -5.55
N ASN A 565 -25.55 0.82 -5.72
CA ASN A 565 -26.56 0.73 -4.67
C ASN A 565 -26.12 1.39 -3.34
N GLY A 566 -25.34 2.47 -3.41
CA GLY A 566 -24.75 3.18 -2.28
C GLY A 566 -23.47 2.59 -1.71
N ARG A 567 -22.98 1.45 -2.23
CA ARG A 567 -21.70 0.85 -1.85
C ARG A 567 -20.58 1.33 -2.74
N CYS A 568 -19.48 1.79 -2.19
CA CYS A 568 -18.30 2.20 -2.94
C CYS A 568 -17.56 0.95 -3.47
N LEU A 569 -17.47 0.81 -4.79
CA LEU A 569 -16.68 -0.24 -5.43
C LEU A 569 -15.19 0.05 -5.36
N GLY A 570 -14.80 1.31 -5.56
CA GLY A 570 -13.41 1.69 -5.57
C GLY A 570 -13.08 2.77 -6.60
N ARG A 571 -11.79 2.95 -6.81
CA ARG A 571 -11.22 3.91 -7.76
C ARG A 571 -11.05 3.27 -9.13
N PHE A 572 -11.22 4.08 -10.17
CA PHE A 572 -10.84 3.74 -11.54
C PHE A 572 -9.95 4.83 -12.13
N TRP A 573 -9.10 4.45 -13.06
CA TRP A 573 -8.26 5.39 -13.79
C TRP A 573 -7.96 4.85 -15.18
N SER A 574 -8.32 5.64 -16.20
CA SER A 574 -8.22 5.22 -17.61
C SER A 574 -6.79 4.99 -18.12
N ILE A 575 -5.75 5.39 -17.36
CA ILE A 575 -4.37 5.09 -17.74
C ILE A 575 -4.06 3.59 -17.66
N GLY A 576 -4.86 2.82 -16.90
CA GLY A 576 -4.70 1.37 -16.72
C GLY A 576 -3.64 0.98 -15.68
N PRO A 577 -3.30 -0.31 -15.57
CA PRO A 577 -3.58 -1.37 -16.56
C PRO A 577 -5.00 -1.92 -16.51
N THR A 578 -5.70 -1.82 -15.39
CA THR A 578 -7.06 -2.33 -15.22
C THR A 578 -8.07 -1.33 -15.76
N GLN A 579 -8.91 -1.78 -16.70
CA GLN A 579 -9.97 -0.95 -17.29
C GLN A 579 -11.38 -1.32 -16.81
N THR A 580 -11.48 -2.35 -15.98
CA THR A 580 -12.75 -2.84 -15.44
C THR A 580 -12.74 -2.83 -13.92
N MET A 581 -13.94 -2.83 -13.32
CA MET A 581 -14.14 -2.94 -11.89
C MET A 581 -14.99 -4.16 -11.56
N TYR A 582 -14.49 -5.05 -10.72
CA TYR A 582 -15.24 -6.22 -10.26
C TYR A 582 -16.47 -5.80 -9.46
N LEU A 583 -17.62 -6.27 -9.88
CA LEU A 583 -18.91 -6.10 -9.21
C LEU A 583 -19.45 -7.47 -8.80
N PRO A 584 -19.37 -7.85 -7.51
CA PRO A 584 -19.81 -9.16 -7.04
C PRO A 584 -21.34 -9.30 -7.08
N GLY A 585 -21.80 -10.47 -7.46
CA GLY A 585 -23.22 -10.81 -7.58
C GLY A 585 -24.08 -10.50 -6.34
N PRO A 586 -23.62 -10.74 -5.10
CA PRO A 586 -24.35 -10.39 -3.88
C PRO A 586 -24.62 -8.89 -3.69
N TRP A 587 -23.90 -8.02 -4.37
CA TRP A 587 -24.11 -6.56 -4.30
C TRP A 587 -25.10 -6.06 -5.35
N ILE A 588 -25.47 -6.93 -6.29
CA ILE A 588 -26.50 -6.67 -7.32
C ILE A 588 -27.86 -7.12 -6.78
N ARG A 589 -28.89 -6.34 -7.02
CA ARG A 589 -30.28 -6.63 -6.68
C ARG A 589 -31.04 -7.06 -7.94
N LYS A 590 -31.96 -8.02 -7.81
CA LYS A 590 -32.94 -8.25 -8.87
C LYS A 590 -33.78 -6.99 -9.08
N GLY A 591 -34.04 -6.63 -10.34
CA GLY A 591 -34.63 -5.35 -10.74
C GLY A 591 -33.61 -4.24 -10.80
N ARG A 592 -33.98 -3.06 -10.39
CA ARG A 592 -33.22 -1.82 -10.57
C ARG A 592 -32.00 -1.73 -9.65
N ASN A 593 -30.84 -1.37 -10.24
CA ASN A 593 -29.60 -1.07 -9.58
C ASN A 593 -29.13 0.33 -9.96
N GLU A 594 -28.81 1.15 -8.97
CA GLU A 594 -28.28 2.49 -9.18
C GLU A 594 -26.76 2.47 -9.26
N VAL A 595 -26.21 3.21 -10.21
CA VAL A 595 -24.76 3.45 -10.33
C VAL A 595 -24.50 4.94 -10.25
N VAL A 596 -23.57 5.32 -9.39
CA VAL A 596 -23.04 6.68 -9.30
C VAL A 596 -21.54 6.63 -9.62
N VAL A 597 -21.09 7.56 -10.46
CA VAL A 597 -19.68 7.71 -10.83
C VAL A 597 -19.25 9.14 -10.53
N LEU A 598 -18.22 9.33 -9.72
CA LEU A 598 -17.43 10.56 -9.73
C LEU A 598 -16.40 10.44 -10.83
N ASP A 599 -16.42 11.34 -11.81
CA ASP A 599 -15.31 11.47 -12.77
C ASP A 599 -14.68 12.85 -12.65
N LEU A 600 -13.40 12.88 -12.37
CA LEU A 600 -12.61 14.08 -12.08
C LEU A 600 -12.11 14.78 -13.34
N THR A 601 -12.00 14.04 -14.44
CA THR A 601 -11.47 14.53 -15.73
C THR A 601 -12.53 14.60 -16.81
N GLY A 602 -13.67 13.99 -16.57
CA GLY A 602 -14.82 13.88 -17.48
C GLY A 602 -14.75 12.66 -18.40
N PRO A 603 -15.92 12.02 -18.66
CA PRO A 603 -16.00 10.85 -19.54
C PRO A 603 -15.66 11.21 -20.96
N ARG A 604 -15.13 10.24 -21.73
CA ARG A 604 -14.68 10.40 -23.11
C ARG A 604 -15.84 10.42 -24.10
N GLY A 605 -15.54 10.84 -25.32
CA GLY A 605 -16.52 10.89 -26.42
C GLY A 605 -17.54 12.02 -26.27
N GLN A 606 -18.48 12.06 -27.22
CA GLN A 606 -19.59 12.99 -27.21
C GLN A 606 -20.87 12.23 -26.80
N GLY A 607 -21.84 12.95 -26.26
CA GLY A 607 -23.12 12.38 -25.86
C GLY A 607 -23.20 11.96 -24.40
N THR A 608 -24.23 11.15 -24.10
CA THR A 608 -24.46 10.63 -22.74
C THR A 608 -23.47 9.50 -22.44
N PRO A 609 -22.72 9.57 -21.36
CA PRO A 609 -21.78 8.50 -21.01
C PRO A 609 -22.52 7.21 -20.62
N THR A 610 -21.90 6.07 -20.92
CA THR A 610 -22.45 4.75 -20.67
C THR A 610 -21.47 3.87 -19.89
N ILE A 611 -22.00 2.84 -19.25
CA ILE A 611 -21.25 1.72 -18.66
C ILE A 611 -21.90 0.42 -19.12
N SER A 612 -21.10 -0.64 -19.29
CA SER A 612 -21.59 -2.00 -19.50
C SER A 612 -20.97 -2.95 -18.48
N GLY A 613 -21.52 -4.15 -18.31
CA GLY A 613 -20.91 -5.20 -17.51
C GLY A 613 -20.40 -6.33 -18.40
N LEU A 614 -19.15 -6.74 -18.17
CA LEU A 614 -18.47 -7.81 -18.91
C LEU A 614 -18.40 -9.09 -18.07
N GLU A 615 -18.31 -10.25 -18.72
CA GLU A 615 -18.10 -11.54 -18.03
C GLU A 615 -16.65 -11.78 -17.61
N THR A 616 -15.72 -11.06 -18.22
CA THR A 616 -14.27 -11.16 -17.94
C THR A 616 -13.65 -9.78 -17.72
N PRO A 617 -12.64 -9.66 -16.88
CA PRO A 617 -11.96 -8.39 -16.64
C PRO A 617 -11.02 -8.01 -17.79
N ILE A 618 -10.72 -6.71 -17.86
CA ILE A 618 -9.63 -6.15 -18.65
C ILE A 618 -8.57 -5.70 -17.66
N LEU A 619 -7.52 -6.53 -17.47
CA LEU A 619 -6.48 -6.30 -16.45
C LEU A 619 -5.17 -5.74 -17.02
N ASP A 620 -4.95 -5.83 -18.34
CA ASP A 620 -3.66 -5.50 -18.96
C ASP A 620 -3.85 -4.62 -20.20
N LEU A 621 -4.36 -3.41 -19.98
CA LEU A 621 -4.53 -2.42 -21.04
C LEU A 621 -4.11 -1.03 -20.56
N LEU A 622 -2.91 -0.61 -20.95
CA LEU A 622 -2.35 0.69 -20.64
C LEU A 622 -2.74 1.74 -21.69
N HIS A 623 -3.05 2.92 -21.23
CA HIS A 623 -3.32 4.10 -22.03
C HIS A 623 -2.51 5.28 -21.50
N ARG A 624 -1.20 5.25 -21.69
CA ARG A 624 -0.29 6.30 -21.19
C ARG A 624 -0.57 7.67 -21.78
N GLU A 625 -1.12 7.75 -22.98
CA GLU A 625 -1.60 8.99 -23.62
C GLU A 625 -2.76 9.65 -22.86
N ARG A 626 -3.39 8.92 -21.94
CA ARG A 626 -4.48 9.39 -21.10
C ARG A 626 -4.04 9.95 -19.76
N ASP A 627 -2.76 9.86 -19.47
CA ASP A 627 -2.19 10.49 -18.29
C ASP A 627 -2.25 12.01 -18.39
N PHE A 628 -2.06 12.73 -17.26
CA PHE A 628 -2.03 14.18 -17.32
C PHE A 628 -0.96 14.61 -18.31
N PRO A 629 -1.29 15.52 -19.26
CA PRO A 629 -0.32 15.98 -20.21
C PRO A 629 0.88 16.59 -19.46
N ARG A 630 2.04 16.00 -19.66
CA ARG A 630 3.28 16.63 -19.26
C ARG A 630 3.40 17.86 -20.11
N PRO A 631 3.55 19.09 -19.54
CA PRO A 631 3.87 20.24 -20.37
C PRO A 631 5.11 19.88 -21.18
N PRO A 632 5.15 20.22 -22.48
CA PRO A 632 6.38 20.05 -23.25
C PRO A 632 7.48 20.75 -22.47
N SER A 633 8.53 20.01 -22.13
CA SER A 633 9.68 20.60 -21.48
C SER A 633 10.37 21.48 -22.56
N THR A 634 10.22 22.77 -22.46
CA THR A 634 11.04 23.73 -23.18
C THR A 634 12.43 23.87 -22.54
N ALA A 635 12.62 23.21 -21.41
CA ALA A 635 13.86 23.20 -20.66
C ALA A 635 14.95 22.42 -21.41
N ARG A 636 16.15 22.87 -21.33
CA ARG A 636 17.36 22.22 -21.84
C ARG A 636 18.42 22.15 -20.76
N VAL A 637 19.26 21.13 -20.84
CA VAL A 637 20.48 21.06 -20.01
C VAL A 637 21.55 21.96 -20.60
N GLN A 638 22.11 22.85 -19.80
CA GLN A 638 23.18 23.72 -20.13
C GLN A 638 24.42 23.40 -19.28
N LEU A 639 25.36 22.69 -19.86
CA LEU A 639 26.63 22.30 -19.22
C LEU A 639 27.84 23.06 -19.77
N ASP A 640 27.63 23.97 -20.74
CA ASP A 640 28.71 24.75 -21.36
C ASP A 640 29.42 25.61 -20.31
N GLY A 641 30.72 25.36 -20.13
CA GLY A 641 31.53 26.05 -19.12
C GLY A 641 31.37 25.49 -17.67
N VAL A 642 30.51 24.50 -17.46
CA VAL A 642 30.37 23.82 -16.15
C VAL A 642 31.39 22.68 -16.06
N LYS A 643 32.29 22.76 -15.08
CA LYS A 643 33.28 21.69 -14.84
C LYS A 643 32.56 20.51 -14.14
N PRO A 644 32.76 19.24 -14.61
CA PRO A 644 32.25 18.09 -13.89
C PRO A 644 32.85 18.04 -12.47
N ALA A 645 32.02 17.70 -11.50
CA ALA A 645 32.42 17.39 -10.13
C ALA A 645 33.20 16.07 -10.08
N HIS A 646 32.86 15.14 -11.00
CA HIS A 646 33.58 13.89 -11.18
C HIS A 646 33.42 13.36 -12.61
N GLU A 647 34.48 12.70 -13.12
CA GLU A 647 34.48 11.93 -14.35
C GLU A 647 35.11 10.56 -14.06
N GLY A 648 34.47 9.46 -14.49
CA GLY A 648 34.94 8.14 -14.14
C GLY A 648 34.25 7.02 -14.92
N GLU A 649 34.55 5.77 -14.51
CA GLU A 649 33.95 4.57 -15.03
C GLU A 649 33.36 3.75 -13.88
N PHE A 650 32.15 3.19 -14.08
CA PHE A 650 31.57 2.18 -13.20
C PHE A 650 32.18 0.81 -13.51
N ALA A 651 32.15 -0.10 -12.55
CA ALA A 651 32.51 -1.49 -12.75
C ALA A 651 31.36 -2.26 -13.41
N LEU A 652 31.69 -3.27 -14.21
CA LEU A 652 30.69 -4.18 -14.77
C LEU A 652 30.06 -5.03 -13.65
N GLY A 653 28.77 -5.24 -13.73
CA GLY A 653 28.03 -6.10 -12.80
C GLY A 653 26.73 -5.47 -12.31
N SER A 654 26.02 -6.13 -11.40
CA SER A 654 24.78 -5.68 -10.81
C SER A 654 24.95 -5.10 -9.40
N GLN A 655 26.17 -5.08 -8.87
CA GLN A 655 26.46 -4.62 -7.50
C GLN A 655 26.32 -3.08 -7.42
N THR A 656 25.84 -2.62 -6.27
CA THR A 656 25.83 -1.19 -5.92
C THR A 656 27.25 -0.65 -5.88
N GLN A 657 27.47 0.55 -6.43
CA GLN A 657 28.79 1.17 -6.54
C GLN A 657 28.77 2.60 -5.97
N ASP A 658 29.65 2.83 -5.00
CA ASP A 658 29.86 4.14 -4.42
C ASP A 658 31.05 4.82 -5.09
N VAL A 659 30.84 6.02 -5.59
CA VAL A 659 31.89 6.86 -6.20
C VAL A 659 32.06 8.11 -5.36
N ARG A 660 33.31 8.37 -4.93
CA ARG A 660 33.67 9.56 -4.17
C ARG A 660 34.22 10.64 -5.12
N PHE A 661 33.80 11.86 -4.92
CA PHE A 661 34.35 13.00 -5.64
C PHE A 661 35.66 13.45 -4.96
N ALA A 662 36.57 13.97 -5.74
CA ALA A 662 37.85 14.49 -5.22
C ALA A 662 37.65 15.68 -4.26
N ALA A 663 36.59 16.46 -4.47
CA ALA A 663 36.11 17.49 -3.56
C ALA A 663 34.60 17.55 -3.61
N ALA A 664 33.98 17.88 -2.50
CA ALA A 664 32.53 18.11 -2.47
C ALA A 664 32.16 19.30 -3.36
N ALA A 665 31.07 19.17 -4.09
CA ALA A 665 30.50 20.25 -4.91
C ALA A 665 29.13 20.64 -4.34
N THR A 666 28.88 21.94 -4.27
CA THR A 666 27.66 22.49 -3.71
C THR A 666 26.73 22.95 -4.83
N GLY A 667 25.46 22.59 -4.76
CA GLY A 667 24.45 23.04 -5.72
C GLY A 667 23.06 22.43 -5.46
N ARG A 668 22.07 22.99 -6.12
CA ARG A 668 20.67 22.54 -6.05
C ARG A 668 20.36 21.44 -7.06
N GLN A 669 21.09 21.35 -8.15
CA GLN A 669 20.86 20.39 -9.22
C GLN A 669 22.08 19.48 -9.38
N PHE A 670 21.77 18.19 -9.59
CA PHE A 670 22.75 17.16 -9.92
C PHE A 670 22.45 16.60 -11.30
N CYS A 671 23.46 16.47 -12.16
CA CYS A 671 23.32 15.82 -13.46
C CYS A 671 24.25 14.61 -13.56
N LEU A 672 23.67 13.44 -13.86
CA LEU A 672 24.40 12.27 -14.32
C LEU A 672 24.41 12.28 -15.85
N GLU A 673 25.58 12.38 -16.44
CA GLU A 673 25.80 12.27 -17.88
C GLU A 673 26.45 10.92 -18.18
N SER A 674 25.75 10.03 -18.87
CA SER A 674 26.26 8.76 -19.35
C SER A 674 26.89 8.95 -20.72
N LEU A 675 28.09 8.43 -20.92
CA LEU A 675 28.86 8.56 -22.15
C LEU A 675 28.85 7.31 -23.00
N ASP A 676 28.69 6.14 -22.38
CA ASP A 676 28.50 4.84 -23.01
C ASP A 676 28.00 3.79 -22.00
N ALA A 677 27.66 2.59 -22.50
CA ALA A 677 27.30 1.41 -21.71
C ALA A 677 28.19 0.21 -22.03
N PHE A 678 28.26 -0.76 -21.12
CA PHE A 678 29.07 -1.96 -21.27
C PHE A 678 28.67 -2.86 -22.45
N ASP A 679 27.39 -2.84 -22.83
CA ASP A 679 26.86 -3.64 -23.94
C ASP A 679 27.01 -2.96 -25.31
N GLY A 680 27.60 -1.76 -25.35
CA GLY A 680 27.82 -0.99 -26.58
C GLY A 680 26.55 -0.52 -27.29
N LYS A 681 25.37 -0.66 -26.64
CA LYS A 681 24.08 -0.22 -27.19
C LYS A 681 23.77 1.22 -26.81
N PRO A 682 22.85 1.88 -27.52
CA PRO A 682 22.53 3.27 -27.28
C PRO A 682 21.53 3.45 -26.13
N TYR A 683 21.78 2.79 -25.01
CA TYR A 683 20.95 2.87 -23.82
C TYR A 683 21.75 3.24 -22.59
N ALA A 684 21.17 4.07 -21.72
CA ALA A 684 21.61 4.24 -20.34
C ALA A 684 20.48 3.82 -19.40
N ALA A 685 20.80 3.07 -18.37
CA ALA A 685 19.84 2.63 -17.38
C ALA A 685 20.38 2.77 -15.96
N VAL A 686 19.52 3.20 -15.06
CA VAL A 686 19.79 3.38 -13.62
C VAL A 686 18.66 2.76 -12.83
N ALA A 687 18.94 1.76 -12.01
CA ALA A 687 17.94 1.23 -11.09
C ALA A 687 17.72 2.19 -9.92
N GLU A 688 18.83 2.67 -9.31
CA GLU A 688 18.73 3.68 -8.25
C GLU A 688 19.97 4.57 -8.24
N LEU A 689 19.76 5.84 -7.96
CA LEU A 689 20.81 6.84 -7.84
C LEU A 689 20.63 7.64 -6.55
N SER A 690 21.60 7.54 -5.65
CA SER A 690 21.66 8.35 -4.45
C SER A 690 22.90 9.21 -4.45
N LEU A 691 22.89 10.34 -3.76
CA LEU A 691 24.05 11.19 -3.56
C LEU A 691 24.58 11.00 -2.15
N LEU A 692 25.89 11.18 -2.00
CA LEU A 692 26.60 10.92 -0.76
C LEU A 692 27.14 12.22 -0.17
N ASP A 693 27.05 12.35 1.14
CA ASP A 693 27.73 13.38 1.91
C ASP A 693 29.22 13.06 2.07
N LYS A 694 29.96 13.93 2.77
CA LYS A 694 31.40 13.78 3.05
C LYS A 694 31.72 12.50 3.85
N ASP A 695 30.77 12.00 4.63
CA ASP A 695 30.93 10.82 5.49
C ASP A 695 30.47 9.52 4.78
N GLY A 696 29.90 9.61 3.58
CA GLY A 696 29.42 8.51 2.76
C GLY A 696 28.01 8.04 3.05
N LYS A 697 27.28 8.82 3.81
CA LYS A 697 25.85 8.60 4.00
C LYS A 697 25.08 9.16 2.81
N THR A 698 24.00 8.50 2.49
CA THR A 698 23.06 8.99 1.47
C THR A 698 22.39 10.29 1.95
N LEU A 699 22.35 11.27 1.08
CA LEU A 699 21.59 12.50 1.29
C LEU A 699 20.08 12.19 1.27
N ASP A 700 19.30 12.99 2.02
CA ASP A 700 17.86 12.88 2.06
C ASP A 700 17.23 13.17 0.69
N GLN A 701 16.56 12.17 0.12
CA GLN A 701 15.93 12.21 -1.20
C GLN A 701 14.46 12.69 -1.16
N SER A 702 13.89 12.94 0.00
CA SER A 702 12.44 13.18 0.18
C SER A 702 11.88 14.33 -0.67
N ASN A 703 12.72 15.29 -1.04
CA ASN A 703 12.35 16.47 -1.82
C ASN A 703 12.96 16.48 -3.24
N TRP A 704 13.56 15.37 -3.67
CA TRP A 704 14.16 15.33 -5.01
C TRP A 704 13.10 15.21 -6.10
N THR A 705 13.39 15.83 -7.23
CA THR A 705 12.55 15.76 -8.42
C THR A 705 13.42 15.56 -9.66
N ILE A 706 12.85 14.96 -10.71
CA ILE A 706 13.51 14.95 -12.01
C ILE A 706 13.34 16.34 -12.64
N ALA A 707 14.41 17.11 -12.68
CA ALA A 707 14.43 18.42 -13.31
C ALA A 707 14.41 18.31 -14.85
N TRP A 708 15.13 17.31 -15.38
CA TRP A 708 15.20 17.05 -16.81
C TRP A 708 15.75 15.64 -17.11
N VAL A 709 15.36 15.08 -18.23
CA VAL A 709 15.90 13.84 -18.78
C VAL A 709 15.86 13.91 -20.30
N ASP A 710 16.89 13.40 -20.97
CA ASP A 710 16.92 13.39 -22.44
C ASP A 710 15.87 12.48 -23.07
N SER A 711 15.67 11.33 -22.50
CA SER A 711 14.63 10.39 -22.92
C SER A 711 14.29 9.35 -21.85
N GLU A 712 13.13 8.73 -21.97
CA GLU A 712 12.69 7.62 -21.12
C GLU A 712 11.88 6.60 -21.93
N GLN A 713 12.06 5.32 -21.65
CA GLN A 713 11.29 4.26 -22.29
C GLN A 713 9.94 4.10 -21.57
N ALA A 714 8.89 4.55 -22.21
CA ALA A 714 7.56 4.54 -21.63
C ALA A 714 6.55 3.63 -22.35
N THR A 715 6.95 3.04 -23.50
CA THR A 715 6.02 2.30 -24.35
C THR A 715 6.16 0.77 -24.28
N LYS A 716 7.38 0.29 -24.07
CA LYS A 716 7.68 -1.15 -24.01
C LYS A 716 7.84 -1.66 -22.58
N GLU A 717 8.30 -0.78 -21.70
CA GLU A 717 8.54 -1.08 -20.30
C GLU A 717 8.38 0.19 -19.48
N ASP A 718 8.21 0.06 -18.18
CA ASP A 718 8.14 1.20 -17.28
C ASP A 718 9.56 1.67 -16.92
N GLY A 719 10.20 2.35 -17.89
CA GLY A 719 11.56 2.89 -17.78
C GLY A 719 11.57 4.39 -17.49
N GLY A 720 10.62 4.90 -16.72
CA GLY A 720 10.52 6.33 -16.37
C GLY A 720 11.67 6.83 -15.51
N ALA A 721 12.04 8.10 -15.67
CA ALA A 721 13.18 8.69 -14.97
C ALA A 721 13.03 8.72 -13.44
N LEU A 722 11.81 8.79 -12.92
CA LEU A 722 11.55 8.72 -11.48
C LEU A 722 11.99 7.39 -10.85
N ASN A 723 12.09 6.33 -11.63
CA ASN A 723 12.56 5.03 -11.14
C ASN A 723 14.01 5.10 -10.67
N ALA A 724 14.80 6.04 -11.18
CA ALA A 724 16.20 6.21 -10.76
C ALA A 724 16.37 6.84 -9.37
N ILE A 725 15.30 7.36 -8.74
CA ILE A 725 15.36 8.05 -7.43
C ILE A 725 14.18 7.68 -6.51
N ASN A 726 13.60 6.50 -6.69
CA ASN A 726 12.41 6.10 -5.94
C ASN A 726 12.73 5.18 -4.73
N GLY A 727 13.99 4.83 -4.54
CA GLY A 727 14.46 3.98 -3.46
C GLY A 727 14.24 2.48 -3.71
N GLN A 728 13.97 2.07 -4.96
CA GLN A 728 13.77 0.67 -5.35
C GLN A 728 14.80 0.22 -6.38
N ASN A 729 15.36 -0.98 -6.20
CA ASN A 729 16.31 -1.54 -7.14
C ASN A 729 15.65 -2.48 -8.17
N SER A 730 14.36 -2.74 -8.03
CA SER A 730 13.60 -3.68 -8.86
C SER A 730 13.11 -3.07 -10.17
N ASP A 731 12.98 -1.77 -10.22
CA ASP A 731 12.67 -1.00 -11.41
C ASP A 731 13.86 -0.09 -11.79
N TYR A 732 13.74 0.65 -12.87
CA TYR A 732 14.86 1.45 -13.38
C TYR A 732 14.38 2.50 -14.36
N TRP A 733 15.12 3.60 -14.47
CA TRP A 733 15.09 4.44 -15.65
C TRP A 733 15.88 3.76 -16.76
N ILE A 734 15.40 3.82 -17.98
CA ILE A 734 16.15 3.51 -19.19
C ILE A 734 15.77 4.48 -20.31
N THR A 735 16.76 4.91 -21.07
CA THR A 735 16.54 5.81 -22.21
C THR A 735 15.72 5.17 -23.32
N ALA A 736 15.03 5.97 -24.13
CA ALA A 736 14.23 5.49 -25.24
C ALA A 736 15.09 4.85 -26.34
N ASP A 737 14.50 3.94 -27.08
CA ASP A 737 15.08 3.37 -28.28
C ASP A 737 15.47 4.50 -29.26
N LYS A 738 16.66 4.42 -29.83
CA LYS A 738 17.21 5.37 -30.82
C LYS A 738 17.68 6.73 -30.27
N ALA A 739 17.67 6.96 -28.97
CA ALA A 739 18.40 8.09 -28.41
C ALA A 739 19.91 7.90 -28.59
N ALA A 740 20.67 8.95 -28.65
CA ALA A 740 22.13 8.92 -28.83
C ALA A 740 22.85 9.47 -27.62
N TYR A 741 24.01 8.89 -27.28
CA TYR A 741 24.86 9.45 -26.24
C TYR A 741 25.33 10.89 -26.57
N PRO A 742 25.58 11.76 -25.54
CA PRO A 742 25.47 11.45 -24.10
C PRO A 742 24.04 11.48 -23.61
N HIS A 743 23.70 10.53 -22.69
CA HIS A 743 22.41 10.53 -22.01
C HIS A 743 22.51 11.27 -20.68
N ARG A 744 21.49 12.04 -20.35
CA ARG A 744 21.50 12.89 -19.16
C ARG A 744 20.24 12.72 -18.33
N LEU A 745 20.47 12.59 -17.03
CA LEU A 745 19.43 12.62 -16.00
C LEU A 745 19.78 13.76 -15.04
N VAL A 746 18.89 14.75 -14.92
CA VAL A 746 19.07 15.88 -14.00
C VAL A 746 18.06 15.83 -12.88
N ILE A 747 18.56 15.85 -11.66
CA ILE A 747 17.79 15.82 -10.41
C ILE A 747 17.83 17.21 -9.78
N ASP A 748 16.67 17.77 -9.42
CA ASP A 748 16.58 18.93 -8.52
C ASP A 748 16.50 18.40 -7.08
N LEU A 749 17.45 18.76 -6.25
CA LEU A 749 17.58 18.32 -4.86
C LEU A 749 16.62 19.05 -3.89
N GLY A 750 15.81 19.96 -4.43
CA GLY A 750 14.89 20.79 -3.66
C GLY A 750 15.55 21.97 -2.95
N ARG A 751 16.83 21.88 -2.65
CA ARG A 751 17.67 22.93 -2.04
C ARG A 751 19.12 22.74 -2.45
N SER A 752 19.96 23.74 -2.25
CA SER A 752 21.40 23.59 -2.42
C SER A 752 21.96 22.66 -1.34
N MET A 753 22.77 21.68 -1.76
CA MET A 753 23.35 20.62 -0.91
C MET A 753 24.82 20.41 -1.27
N ASP A 754 25.62 19.99 -0.27
CA ASP A 754 27.00 19.56 -0.48
C ASP A 754 27.01 18.08 -0.90
N VAL A 755 27.43 17.81 -2.11
CA VAL A 755 27.51 16.49 -2.72
C VAL A 755 28.96 16.06 -2.79
N ALA A 756 29.34 15.03 -2.06
CA ALA A 756 30.71 14.50 -2.01
C ALA A 756 30.87 13.18 -2.77
N GLY A 757 29.81 12.67 -3.36
CA GLY A 757 29.84 11.45 -4.14
C GLY A 757 28.48 11.02 -4.62
N LEU A 758 28.44 9.91 -5.32
CA LEU A 758 27.19 9.27 -5.74
C LEU A 758 27.22 7.76 -5.45
N ARG A 759 26.05 7.19 -5.27
CA ARG A 759 25.79 5.75 -5.23
C ARG A 759 24.97 5.38 -6.45
N TYR A 760 25.51 4.51 -7.29
CA TYR A 760 24.87 4.00 -8.48
C TYR A 760 24.47 2.54 -8.27
N VAL A 761 23.21 2.24 -8.48
CA VAL A 761 22.68 0.88 -8.57
C VAL A 761 22.42 0.60 -10.05
N PRO A 762 23.16 -0.29 -10.69
CA PRO A 762 22.93 -0.67 -12.08
C PRO A 762 21.58 -1.37 -12.24
N ARG A 763 21.02 -1.35 -13.47
CA ARG A 763 19.88 -2.19 -13.81
C ARG A 763 20.16 -3.64 -13.42
N GLN A 764 19.27 -4.24 -12.61
CA GLN A 764 19.42 -5.59 -12.09
C GLN A 764 19.17 -6.64 -13.19
N GLY A 765 19.84 -7.77 -13.08
CA GLY A 765 19.76 -8.85 -14.04
C GLY A 765 21.11 -9.53 -14.30
N PRO A 766 21.14 -10.58 -15.13
CA PRO A 766 22.38 -11.31 -15.48
C PRO A 766 23.37 -10.41 -16.24
N ASP A 767 24.58 -10.93 -16.45
CA ASP A 767 25.56 -10.24 -17.29
C ASP A 767 25.02 -10.07 -18.72
N GLY A 768 25.29 -8.88 -19.30
CA GLY A 768 24.72 -8.47 -20.58
C GLY A 768 23.36 -7.74 -20.49
N THR A 769 22.83 -7.52 -19.27
CA THR A 769 21.64 -6.66 -19.08
C THR A 769 21.86 -5.29 -19.73
N PRO A 770 20.93 -4.84 -20.62
CA PRO A 770 21.13 -3.62 -21.40
C PRO A 770 21.20 -2.34 -20.58
N GLY A 771 22.08 -1.42 -21.03
CA GLY A 771 22.10 -0.04 -20.55
C GLY A 771 22.91 0.20 -19.29
N ARG A 772 23.61 -0.79 -18.73
CA ARG A 772 24.52 -0.55 -17.60
C ARG A 772 25.61 0.43 -18.02
N ILE A 773 25.60 1.60 -17.38
CA ILE A 773 26.51 2.71 -17.68
C ILE A 773 27.94 2.28 -17.41
N ARG A 774 28.86 2.59 -18.34
CA ARG A 774 30.29 2.41 -18.14
C ARG A 774 30.95 3.74 -17.83
N ARG A 775 31.13 4.64 -18.79
CA ARG A 775 31.73 5.95 -18.57
C ARG A 775 30.67 7.01 -18.28
N PHE A 776 30.98 7.86 -17.33
CA PHE A 776 30.03 8.91 -16.93
C PHE A 776 30.74 10.18 -16.48
N ARG A 777 29.97 11.28 -16.43
CA ARG A 777 30.30 12.53 -15.74
C ARG A 777 29.19 12.89 -14.77
N ALA A 778 29.57 13.45 -13.63
CA ALA A 778 28.67 13.99 -12.64
C ALA A 778 28.87 15.50 -12.53
N TYR A 779 27.78 16.25 -12.57
CA TYR A 779 27.81 17.71 -12.41
C TYR A 779 26.93 18.12 -11.24
N VAL A 780 27.34 19.15 -10.51
CA VAL A 780 26.58 19.76 -9.42
C VAL A 780 26.58 21.25 -9.63
N GLY A 781 25.42 21.89 -9.55
CA GLY A 781 25.30 23.33 -9.73
C GLY A 781 23.91 23.84 -9.34
N ASP A 782 23.74 25.14 -9.23
CA ASP A 782 22.44 25.70 -8.86
C ASP A 782 21.46 25.77 -10.03
N THR A 783 21.98 25.86 -11.27
CA THR A 783 21.17 25.97 -12.49
C THR A 783 21.83 25.19 -13.62
N LEU A 784 21.58 23.90 -13.72
CA LEU A 784 22.02 23.05 -14.85
C LEU A 784 20.95 22.92 -15.93
N VAL A 785 19.70 23.20 -15.59
CA VAL A 785 18.55 23.22 -16.48
C VAL A 785 18.02 24.63 -16.60
N VAL A 786 17.89 25.11 -17.84
CA VAL A 786 17.35 26.42 -18.15
C VAL A 786 16.06 26.27 -18.97
N GLU A 787 15.03 27.04 -18.62
CA GLU A 787 13.83 27.19 -19.43
C GLU A 787 14.09 28.15 -20.58
N GLN A 788 13.58 27.83 -21.79
CA GLN A 788 13.66 28.75 -22.95
C GLN A 788 12.61 29.82 -22.88
#